data_d3184f03a090353a96d468fd727dce04
#
_entry.id   d3184f03a090353a96d468fd727dce04
#
_cell.length_a   1.000
_cell.length_b   1.000
_cell.length_c   1.000
_cell.angle_alpha   90.00
_cell.angle_beta   90.00
_cell.angle_gamma   90.00
#
_symmetry.space_group_name_H-M   'P 1'
#
loop_
_entity.id
_entity.type
_entity.pdbx_description
1 polymer ?
#
loop_
_entity_poly.entity_id
_entity_poly.type
_entity_poly.pdbx_seq_one_letter_code
_entity_poly.pdbx_strand_id
1 'polypeptide(L)'
;MAINLVGNVNFERLAIHVRIRQSTLTAIRRRMIQHNLKHDNLTDNLKKYKRDAIISIAGFAAMKILEHVSPAAFTGLKIVRTALVIGIARDFIKSGVECLFKDKRPNADTLTATAVIASVLAGKPESSLTLLALSNGAEMLTSYAAEKARTHISGLLSLDQRFVWKVEGEVERKIPVEEVKTGDIIAAHTGEKIVVDGKVIEGTAAVNQASITGESRPAMKSEGAQVYAGSVVEAGEVLIKVEKVGKDTSLANIVHLVEEAQTRKAPIQNFADQMANFLVPVSFIGAAIVYGATRDWQRVLNLLFIDFSCGLKLSTATAISAAIGAAAKRGILVKGGNYIEALANTDTVVLDKTGTLTMGVPQIAFIKTAQNVDGEEVILLAASAEQHSVHPLAVAIQNFVDKNNWTVPQHIKSETVVARGMTAVVPDFDKFKGGNVLVGSKKFMLENGVDAASISNILDNSEPNIESRNLLYVARNSKLIGIIGIEDPIRPQMKKALNQMRRLGVDEIVMLTGDSKAVAEKVAQSMDLDAYFAEILPEDKARYINKLKQYGTVMMVGDGINDAPALAFSDVGITLGGRQTDIAAESSAVTIHAEEPAKLVEALRLGRRTMDLVQQNFTATILVNSSAMILGAIGKISPLWAAVIHNTATLAVVLNSCRILRPERDKNFVQAMARKKI
;
A
#
# COMPACT_ATOMS: atom_id res chain seq x y z
N MET A 1 1.04 6.95 -62.71
CA MET A 1 2.02 7.50 -61.76
C MET A 1 1.43 7.42 -60.37
N ALA A 2 1.33 6.24 -59.82
CA ALA A 2 0.85 5.94 -58.50
C ALA A 2 1.16 4.46 -58.20
N ILE A 3 2.33 4.16 -57.72
CA ILE A 3 2.72 2.89 -57.08
C ILE A 3 4.07 3.24 -56.42
N ASN A 4 4.05 3.33 -55.08
CA ASN A 4 5.17 3.08 -54.18
C ASN A 4 4.98 3.87 -52.87
N LEU A 5 4.19 3.31 -51.98
CA LEU A 5 4.20 3.68 -50.52
C LEU A 5 3.72 2.50 -49.67
N VAL A 6 4.35 1.34 -49.86
CA VAL A 6 4.29 0.24 -48.89
C VAL A 6 5.68 -0.41 -48.90
N GLY A 7 6.52 0.03 -48.00
CA GLY A 7 7.85 -0.54 -47.88
C GLY A 7 8.65 0.19 -46.83
N ASN A 8 8.50 -0.22 -45.59
CA ASN A 8 9.52 -0.28 -44.57
C ASN A 8 8.88 -0.31 -43.15
N VAL A 9 8.23 -1.42 -42.86
CA VAL A 9 8.04 -1.83 -41.48
C VAL A 9 9.39 -2.37 -41.03
N ASN A 10 10.07 -1.54 -40.26
CA ASN A 10 11.43 -1.78 -39.79
C ASN A 10 11.46 -2.97 -38.82
N PHE A 11 11.83 -4.15 -39.36
CA PHE A 11 11.99 -5.41 -38.60
C PHE A 11 12.96 -5.28 -37.41
N GLU A 12 13.85 -4.31 -37.46
CA GLU A 12 14.73 -4.00 -36.30
C GLU A 12 13.96 -3.47 -35.07
N ARG A 13 12.88 -2.69 -35.24
CA ARG A 13 12.05 -2.24 -34.13
C ARG A 13 11.28 -3.40 -33.49
N LEU A 14 10.82 -4.36 -34.25
CA LEU A 14 10.18 -5.58 -33.73
C LEU A 14 11.20 -6.47 -32.98
N ALA A 15 12.41 -6.61 -33.54
CA ALA A 15 13.49 -7.36 -32.87
C ALA A 15 13.98 -6.69 -31.58
N ILE A 16 13.99 -5.37 -31.49
CA ILE A 16 14.30 -4.61 -30.27
C ILE A 16 13.21 -4.83 -29.22
N HIS A 17 11.92 -4.79 -29.60
CA HIS A 17 10.82 -5.06 -28.67
C HIS A 17 10.82 -6.50 -28.11
N VAL A 18 11.14 -7.49 -28.92
CA VAL A 18 11.28 -8.90 -28.49
C VAL A 18 12.52 -9.08 -27.60
N ARG A 19 13.65 -8.42 -27.90
CA ARG A 19 14.85 -8.42 -27.07
C ARG A 19 14.62 -7.71 -25.71
N ILE A 20 13.89 -6.61 -25.70
CA ILE A 20 13.52 -5.91 -24.46
C ILE A 20 12.61 -6.81 -23.61
N ARG A 21 11.66 -7.51 -24.21
CA ARG A 21 10.78 -8.45 -23.50
C ARG A 21 11.54 -9.67 -22.92
N GLN A 22 12.52 -10.22 -23.65
CA GLN A 22 13.37 -11.30 -23.14
C GLN A 22 14.34 -10.84 -22.07
N SER A 23 14.93 -9.64 -22.18
CA SER A 23 15.78 -9.07 -21.15
C SER A 23 15.00 -8.73 -19.89
N THR A 24 13.77 -8.26 -20.02
CA THR A 24 12.86 -7.99 -18.90
C THR A 24 12.42 -9.29 -18.21
N LEU A 25 12.07 -10.33 -18.96
CA LEU A 25 11.76 -11.64 -18.43
C LEU A 25 12.96 -12.31 -17.73
N THR A 26 14.16 -12.13 -18.29
CA THR A 26 15.40 -12.64 -17.68
C THR A 26 15.77 -11.86 -16.42
N ALA A 27 15.52 -10.54 -16.42
CA ALA A 27 15.70 -9.71 -15.23
C ALA A 27 14.68 -10.04 -14.14
N ILE A 28 13.42 -10.28 -14.50
CA ILE A 28 12.37 -10.75 -13.58
C ILE A 28 12.73 -12.13 -13.02
N ARG A 29 13.16 -13.06 -13.88
CA ARG A 29 13.59 -14.40 -13.44
C ARG A 29 14.83 -14.38 -12.55
N ARG A 30 15.82 -13.51 -12.83
CA ARG A 30 16.96 -13.27 -11.94
C ARG A 30 16.54 -12.61 -10.62
N ARG A 31 15.58 -11.67 -10.65
CA ARG A 31 15.00 -11.08 -9.43
C ARG A 31 14.23 -12.10 -8.61
N MET A 32 13.44 -12.99 -9.23
CA MET A 32 12.76 -14.10 -8.53
C MET A 32 13.74 -15.07 -7.87
N ILE A 33 14.82 -15.43 -8.57
CA ILE A 33 15.87 -16.28 -8.02
C ILE A 33 16.60 -15.58 -6.87
N GLN A 34 16.90 -14.28 -6.99
CA GLN A 34 17.49 -13.48 -5.90
C GLN A 34 16.52 -13.27 -4.73
N HIS A 35 15.21 -13.20 -4.98
CA HIS A 35 14.19 -13.10 -3.95
C HIS A 35 14.06 -14.39 -3.14
N ASN A 36 14.01 -15.56 -3.79
CA ASN A 36 14.02 -16.84 -3.13
C ASN A 36 15.32 -17.08 -2.33
N LEU A 37 16.47 -16.67 -2.88
CA LEU A 37 17.76 -16.70 -2.18
C LEU A 37 17.81 -15.75 -0.98
N LYS A 38 17.04 -14.65 -0.96
CA LYS A 38 16.95 -13.73 0.20
C LYS A 38 16.01 -14.23 1.29
N HIS A 39 14.96 -14.94 0.92
CA HIS A 39 14.04 -15.57 1.90
C HIS A 39 14.72 -16.74 2.60
N ASP A 40 15.47 -17.59 1.86
CA ASP A 40 16.33 -18.64 2.41
C ASP A 40 17.44 -18.06 3.29
N ASN A 41 18.01 -16.89 2.93
CA ASN A 41 19.03 -16.21 3.73
C ASN A 41 18.53 -15.70 5.10
N LEU A 42 17.26 -15.37 5.28
CA LEU A 42 16.73 -14.86 6.57
C LEU A 42 16.48 -15.98 7.59
N THR A 43 15.90 -17.08 7.15
CA THR A 43 15.74 -18.30 7.96
C THR A 43 17.09 -18.95 8.25
N ASP A 44 18.03 -18.92 7.32
CA ASP A 44 19.40 -19.39 7.50
C ASP A 44 20.20 -18.48 8.44
N ASN A 45 20.00 -17.16 8.38
CA ASN A 45 20.59 -16.20 9.32
C ASN A 45 20.09 -16.43 10.75
N LEU A 46 18.79 -16.65 10.96
CA LEU A 46 18.26 -16.96 12.29
C LEU A 46 18.82 -18.30 12.82
N LYS A 47 18.92 -19.33 11.98
CA LYS A 47 19.57 -20.61 12.34
C LYS A 47 21.03 -20.41 12.69
N LYS A 48 21.75 -19.57 11.93
CA LYS A 48 23.15 -19.21 12.19
C LYS A 48 23.29 -18.51 13.54
N TYR A 49 22.53 -17.44 13.80
CA TYR A 49 22.57 -16.71 15.08
C TYR A 49 22.19 -17.58 16.26
N LYS A 50 21.20 -18.47 16.11
CA LYS A 50 20.84 -19.44 17.14
C LYS A 50 21.99 -20.38 17.46
N ARG A 51 22.68 -20.93 16.43
CA ARG A 51 23.86 -21.79 16.60
C ARG A 51 25.00 -21.03 17.28
N ASP A 52 25.30 -19.83 16.80
CA ASP A 52 26.42 -19.02 17.30
C ASP A 52 26.19 -18.53 18.73
N ALA A 53 24.93 -18.20 19.09
CA ALA A 53 24.53 -17.90 20.47
C ALA A 53 24.72 -19.13 21.37
N ILE A 54 24.26 -20.31 20.96
CA ILE A 54 24.42 -21.54 21.75
C ILE A 54 25.91 -21.84 21.99
N ILE A 55 26.74 -21.75 20.93
CA ILE A 55 28.19 -22.03 21.03
C ILE A 55 28.86 -21.00 21.96
N SER A 56 28.53 -19.70 21.84
CA SER A 56 29.10 -18.66 22.68
C SER A 56 28.70 -18.80 24.14
N ILE A 57 27.43 -19.11 24.42
CA ILE A 57 26.91 -19.32 25.77
C ILE A 57 27.51 -20.60 26.40
N ALA A 58 27.58 -21.69 25.64
CA ALA A 58 28.19 -22.92 26.10
C ALA A 58 29.69 -22.77 26.37
N GLY A 59 30.41 -22.05 25.50
CA GLY A 59 31.83 -21.72 25.69
C GLY A 59 32.05 -20.86 26.93
N PHE A 60 31.20 -19.86 27.15
CA PHE A 60 31.22 -19.02 28.35
C PHE A 60 30.96 -19.85 29.63
N ALA A 61 29.90 -20.68 29.61
CA ALA A 61 29.56 -21.50 30.76
C ALA A 61 30.69 -22.52 31.07
N ALA A 62 31.25 -23.20 30.06
CA ALA A 62 32.36 -24.12 30.23
C ALA A 62 33.60 -23.42 30.84
N MET A 63 33.92 -22.20 30.39
CA MET A 63 35.01 -21.44 30.96
C MET A 63 34.76 -21.03 32.43
N LYS A 64 33.55 -20.62 32.76
CA LYS A 64 33.19 -20.28 34.14
C LYS A 64 33.22 -21.48 35.08
N ILE A 65 32.75 -22.64 34.61
CA ILE A 65 32.86 -23.91 35.34
C ILE A 65 34.33 -24.28 35.56
N LEU A 66 35.15 -24.21 34.51
CA LEU A 66 36.58 -24.50 34.64
C LEU A 66 37.31 -23.57 35.61
N GLU A 67 37.01 -22.28 35.58
CA GLU A 67 37.53 -21.27 36.49
C GLU A 67 37.22 -21.61 37.97
N HIS A 68 35.99 -22.09 38.23
CA HIS A 68 35.53 -22.40 39.59
C HIS A 68 36.03 -23.76 40.07
N VAL A 69 36.04 -24.82 39.23
CA VAL A 69 36.38 -26.18 39.61
C VAL A 69 37.89 -26.43 39.67
N SER A 70 38.68 -25.80 38.76
CA SER A 70 40.12 -25.99 38.69
C SER A 70 40.85 -24.71 38.27
N PRO A 71 41.11 -23.76 39.17
CA PRO A 71 41.78 -22.51 38.87
C PRO A 71 43.18 -22.69 38.27
N ALA A 72 43.91 -23.74 38.70
CA ALA A 72 45.23 -24.07 38.17
C ALA A 72 45.18 -24.53 36.70
N ALA A 73 44.21 -25.42 36.36
CA ALA A 73 43.95 -25.81 34.96
C ALA A 73 43.50 -24.63 34.13
N PHE A 74 42.65 -23.75 34.69
CA PHE A 74 42.18 -22.54 34.02
C PHE A 74 43.36 -21.62 33.62
N THR A 75 44.32 -21.39 34.49
CA THR A 75 45.53 -20.60 34.19
C THR A 75 46.46 -21.30 33.20
N GLY A 76 46.66 -22.60 33.30
CA GLY A 76 47.49 -23.39 32.43
C GLY A 76 46.97 -23.49 30.99
N LEU A 77 45.65 -23.44 30.79
CA LEU A 77 45.00 -23.54 29.47
C LEU A 77 44.81 -22.21 28.75
N LYS A 78 45.61 -21.16 29.07
CA LYS A 78 45.48 -19.82 28.49
C LYS A 78 45.47 -19.83 26.93
N ILE A 79 46.34 -20.62 26.29
CA ILE A 79 46.43 -20.73 24.83
C ILE A 79 45.16 -21.37 24.27
N VAL A 80 44.62 -22.42 24.90
CA VAL A 80 43.42 -23.13 24.45
C VAL A 80 42.19 -22.19 24.58
N ARG A 81 42.09 -21.43 25.66
CA ARG A 81 41.03 -20.44 25.87
C ARG A 81 41.06 -19.35 24.81
N THR A 82 42.27 -18.83 24.49
CA THR A 82 42.45 -17.84 23.44
C THR A 82 42.07 -18.37 22.07
N ALA A 83 42.52 -19.60 21.74
CA ALA A 83 42.14 -20.23 20.48
C ALA A 83 40.65 -20.48 20.35
N LEU A 84 39.97 -20.86 21.44
CA LEU A 84 38.51 -21.04 21.47
C LEU A 84 37.79 -19.70 21.19
N VAL A 85 38.20 -18.60 21.85
CA VAL A 85 37.64 -17.29 21.62
C VAL A 85 37.79 -16.81 20.18
N ILE A 86 38.99 -16.96 19.62
CA ILE A 86 39.25 -16.60 18.22
C ILE A 86 38.43 -17.47 17.25
N GLY A 87 38.25 -18.78 17.55
CA GLY A 87 37.43 -19.67 16.78
C GLY A 87 35.95 -19.27 16.78
N ILE A 88 35.40 -18.90 17.91
CA ILE A 88 34.01 -18.40 18.04
C ILE A 88 33.84 -17.04 17.38
N ALA A 89 34.82 -16.14 17.47
CA ALA A 89 34.81 -14.82 16.87
C ALA A 89 35.17 -14.80 15.37
N ARG A 90 35.51 -15.95 14.78
CA ARG A 90 36.03 -16.06 13.40
C ARG A 90 35.19 -15.28 12.39
N ASP A 91 33.86 -15.44 12.42
CA ASP A 91 32.98 -14.81 11.45
C ASP A 91 32.98 -13.28 11.59
N PHE A 92 32.97 -12.75 12.82
CA PHE A 92 33.10 -11.31 13.10
C PHE A 92 34.45 -10.77 12.67
N ILE A 93 35.53 -11.48 12.94
CA ILE A 93 36.88 -11.09 12.54
C ILE A 93 37.00 -11.07 11.01
N LYS A 94 36.49 -12.10 10.33
CA LYS A 94 36.49 -12.17 8.87
C LYS A 94 35.67 -11.03 8.25
N SER A 95 34.44 -10.83 8.70
CA SER A 95 33.54 -9.77 8.20
C SER A 95 34.12 -8.38 8.48
N GLY A 96 34.63 -8.13 9.69
CA GLY A 96 35.22 -6.85 10.06
C GLY A 96 36.47 -6.51 9.26
N VAL A 97 37.36 -7.51 9.00
CA VAL A 97 38.55 -7.36 8.18
C VAL A 97 38.20 -7.15 6.70
N GLU A 98 37.26 -7.94 6.16
CA GLU A 98 36.82 -7.77 4.76
C GLU A 98 36.23 -6.39 4.52
N CYS A 99 35.40 -5.87 5.44
CA CYS A 99 34.80 -4.55 5.33
C CYS A 99 35.85 -3.44 5.38
N LEU A 100 36.82 -3.56 6.27
CA LEU A 100 37.91 -2.58 6.40
C LEU A 100 38.78 -2.49 5.13
N PHE A 101 39.08 -3.64 4.50
CA PHE A 101 39.96 -3.68 3.31
C PHE A 101 39.21 -3.47 2.00
N LYS A 102 37.96 -3.98 1.86
CA LYS A 102 37.16 -3.82 0.63
C LYS A 102 36.45 -2.49 0.57
N ASP A 103 35.73 -2.13 1.65
CA ASP A 103 34.87 -0.95 1.68
C ASP A 103 35.59 0.28 2.21
N LYS A 104 36.82 0.11 2.72
CA LYS A 104 37.66 1.16 3.33
C LYS A 104 36.93 1.94 4.43
N ARG A 105 35.97 1.32 5.11
CA ARG A 105 35.17 1.93 6.18
C ARG A 105 34.95 0.91 7.28
N PRO A 106 35.22 1.24 8.54
CA PRO A 106 34.92 0.36 9.67
C PRO A 106 33.39 0.24 9.87
N ASN A 107 32.93 -0.95 10.20
CA ASN A 107 31.53 -1.23 10.54
C ASN A 107 31.40 -1.83 11.95
N ALA A 108 30.20 -2.25 12.35
CA ALA A 108 29.93 -2.90 13.64
C ALA A 108 30.76 -4.18 13.86
N ASP A 109 30.94 -5.00 12.81
CA ASP A 109 31.75 -6.23 12.91
C ASP A 109 33.24 -5.86 13.13
N THR A 110 33.72 -4.78 12.51
CA THR A 110 35.07 -4.25 12.75
C THR A 110 35.25 -3.83 14.22
N LEU A 111 34.20 -3.19 14.79
CA LEU A 111 34.21 -2.80 16.21
C LEU A 111 34.28 -4.02 17.12
N THR A 112 33.41 -5.02 16.89
CA THR A 112 33.40 -6.28 17.64
C THR A 112 34.71 -7.05 17.50
N ALA A 113 35.24 -7.19 16.27
CA ALA A 113 36.52 -7.84 16.02
C ALA A 113 37.67 -7.15 16.76
N THR A 114 37.72 -5.80 16.73
CA THR A 114 38.72 -5.04 17.46
C THR A 114 38.61 -5.22 18.96
N ALA A 115 37.38 -5.25 19.50
CA ALA A 115 37.12 -5.48 20.91
C ALA A 115 37.58 -6.89 21.36
N VAL A 116 37.36 -7.91 20.54
CA VAL A 116 37.85 -9.28 20.80
C VAL A 116 39.37 -9.31 20.79
N ILE A 117 40.03 -8.75 19.76
CA ILE A 117 41.49 -8.70 19.67
C ILE A 117 42.08 -7.92 20.85
N ALA A 118 41.53 -6.76 21.19
CA ALA A 118 41.98 -5.95 22.33
C ALA A 118 41.84 -6.71 23.66
N SER A 119 40.77 -7.45 23.87
CA SER A 119 40.56 -8.27 25.07
C SER A 119 41.57 -9.42 25.17
N VAL A 120 41.90 -10.08 24.05
CA VAL A 120 42.93 -11.14 23.99
C VAL A 120 44.32 -10.55 24.30
N LEU A 121 44.66 -9.38 23.71
CA LEU A 121 45.93 -8.68 23.98
C LEU A 121 46.04 -8.20 25.43
N ALA A 122 44.92 -7.81 26.03
CA ALA A 122 44.84 -7.43 27.44
C ALA A 122 44.96 -8.66 28.41
N GLY A 123 45.06 -9.88 27.86
CA GLY A 123 45.21 -11.12 28.64
C GLY A 123 43.91 -11.61 29.28
N LYS A 124 42.74 -11.08 28.86
CA LYS A 124 41.40 -11.41 29.39
C LYS A 124 40.45 -11.94 28.30
N PRO A 125 40.77 -13.10 27.64
CA PRO A 125 39.96 -13.65 26.54
C PRO A 125 38.50 -13.99 26.98
N GLU A 126 38.26 -14.26 28.26
CA GLU A 126 36.94 -14.50 28.84
C GLU A 126 35.98 -13.32 28.69
N SER A 127 36.49 -12.08 28.70
CA SER A 127 35.68 -10.88 28.48
C SER A 127 35.10 -10.86 27.06
N SER A 128 35.85 -11.36 26.08
CA SER A 128 35.37 -11.52 24.70
C SER A 128 34.25 -12.57 24.59
N LEU A 129 34.35 -13.67 25.32
CA LEU A 129 33.27 -14.67 25.32
C LEU A 129 31.98 -14.12 25.93
N THR A 130 32.09 -13.34 26.99
CA THR A 130 30.93 -12.67 27.59
C THR A 130 30.27 -11.72 26.57
N LEU A 131 31.10 -10.93 25.87
CA LEU A 131 30.63 -10.05 24.81
C LEU A 131 29.94 -10.83 23.68
N LEU A 132 30.58 -11.86 23.16
CA LEU A 132 30.06 -12.68 22.06
C LEU A 132 28.77 -13.40 22.46
N ALA A 133 28.69 -13.92 23.68
CA ALA A 133 27.47 -14.57 24.18
C ALA A 133 26.31 -13.58 24.30
N LEU A 134 26.55 -12.39 24.82
CA LEU A 134 25.54 -11.33 24.92
C LEU A 134 25.14 -10.79 23.55
N SER A 135 26.11 -10.51 22.67
CA SER A 135 25.87 -9.99 21.34
C SER A 135 25.09 -10.97 20.48
N ASN A 136 25.56 -12.23 20.35
CA ASN A 136 24.87 -13.27 19.59
C ASN A 136 23.48 -13.60 20.18
N GLY A 137 23.34 -13.59 21.50
CA GLY A 137 22.05 -13.79 22.17
C GLY A 137 21.05 -12.66 21.89
N ALA A 138 21.52 -11.42 21.95
CA ALA A 138 20.70 -10.25 21.62
C ALA A 138 20.33 -10.22 20.14
N GLU A 139 21.26 -10.55 19.24
CA GLU A 139 21.04 -10.61 17.80
C GLU A 139 20.04 -11.71 17.42
N MET A 140 20.12 -12.86 18.10
CA MET A 140 19.11 -13.91 17.98
C MET A 140 17.72 -13.44 18.42
N LEU A 141 17.61 -12.78 19.58
CA LEU A 141 16.33 -12.29 20.11
C LEU A 141 15.74 -11.18 19.23
N THR A 142 16.55 -10.23 18.78
CA THR A 142 16.11 -9.13 17.91
C THR A 142 15.71 -9.63 16.54
N SER A 143 16.48 -10.56 15.96
CA SER A 143 16.14 -11.21 14.68
C SER A 143 14.86 -12.03 14.80
N TYR A 144 14.67 -12.77 15.90
CA TYR A 144 13.43 -13.48 16.17
C TYR A 144 12.24 -12.55 16.32
N ALA A 145 12.38 -11.42 17.05
CA ALA A 145 11.32 -10.44 17.19
C ALA A 145 10.95 -9.80 15.86
N ALA A 146 11.95 -9.45 15.03
CA ALA A 146 11.75 -8.89 13.71
C ALA A 146 11.09 -9.88 12.74
N GLU A 147 11.53 -11.14 12.76
CA GLU A 147 10.91 -12.21 11.95
C GLU A 147 9.48 -12.49 12.38
N LYS A 148 9.22 -12.57 13.68
CA LYS A 148 7.87 -12.77 14.20
C LYS A 148 6.94 -11.60 13.84
N ALA A 149 7.43 -10.36 13.85
CA ALA A 149 6.67 -9.22 13.36
C ALA A 149 6.32 -9.35 11.87
N ARG A 150 7.24 -9.86 11.04
CA ARG A 150 7.01 -10.12 9.61
C ARG A 150 6.08 -11.30 9.35
N THR A 151 6.34 -12.44 10.01
CA THR A 151 5.55 -13.68 9.84
C THR A 151 4.11 -13.53 10.36
N HIS A 152 3.91 -12.69 11.38
CA HIS A 152 2.56 -12.38 11.86
C HIS A 152 1.70 -11.68 10.79
N ILE A 153 2.32 -11.01 9.85
CA ILE A 153 1.67 -10.34 8.71
C ILE A 153 1.26 -11.38 7.66
N SER A 154 2.16 -12.28 7.28
CA SER A 154 1.88 -13.35 6.31
C SER A 154 0.88 -14.38 6.86
N GLY A 155 0.96 -14.71 8.14
CA GLY A 155 0.04 -15.66 8.79
C GLY A 155 -1.39 -15.13 8.95
N LEU A 156 -1.59 -13.81 8.97
CA LEU A 156 -2.92 -13.21 9.03
C LEU A 156 -3.64 -13.19 7.68
N LEU A 157 -2.89 -13.34 6.60
CA LEU A 157 -3.37 -13.45 5.23
C LEU A 157 -3.37 -14.92 4.76
N SER A 158 -2.99 -15.89 5.60
CA SER A 158 -2.94 -17.29 5.23
C SER A 158 -4.35 -17.93 5.22
N LEU A 159 -4.56 -18.78 4.22
CA LEU A 159 -5.74 -19.63 4.13
C LEU A 159 -5.47 -20.90 4.95
N ASP A 160 -5.96 -20.98 6.19
CA ASP A 160 -5.82 -22.19 7.04
C ASP A 160 -6.76 -23.34 6.65
N GLN A 161 -7.60 -23.15 5.63
CA GLN A 161 -8.56 -24.15 5.18
C GLN A 161 -7.89 -25.14 4.23
N ARG A 162 -7.92 -26.41 4.58
CA ARG A 162 -7.28 -27.50 3.81
C ARG A 162 -8.22 -28.20 2.83
N PHE A 163 -9.53 -28.03 2.99
CA PHE A 163 -10.55 -28.74 2.22
C PHE A 163 -11.65 -27.79 1.78
N VAL A 164 -12.29 -28.11 0.66
CA VAL A 164 -13.47 -27.42 0.11
C VAL A 164 -14.52 -28.44 -0.32
N TRP A 165 -15.75 -27.97 -0.49
CA TRP A 165 -16.87 -28.77 -1.01
C TRP A 165 -16.99 -28.55 -2.51
N LYS A 166 -16.53 -29.49 -3.33
CA LYS A 166 -16.74 -29.47 -4.78
C LYS A 166 -18.11 -30.06 -5.10
N VAL A 167 -18.86 -29.37 -5.94
CA VAL A 167 -20.19 -29.79 -6.41
C VAL A 167 -20.06 -30.51 -7.72
N GLU A 168 -20.48 -31.79 -7.78
CA GLU A 168 -20.53 -32.61 -8.98
C GLU A 168 -21.97 -33.14 -9.15
N GLY A 169 -22.74 -32.45 -10.01
CA GLY A 169 -24.20 -32.68 -10.12
C GLY A 169 -24.93 -32.18 -8.87
N GLU A 170 -25.66 -33.08 -8.18
CA GLU A 170 -26.39 -32.78 -6.92
C GLU A 170 -25.60 -33.18 -5.65
N VAL A 171 -24.34 -33.61 -5.80
CA VAL A 171 -23.54 -34.12 -4.68
C VAL A 171 -22.36 -33.22 -4.37
N GLU A 172 -22.24 -32.89 -3.10
CA GLU A 172 -21.06 -32.17 -2.57
C GLU A 172 -20.01 -33.17 -2.11
N ARG A 173 -18.81 -33.04 -2.65
CA ARG A 173 -17.67 -33.88 -2.30
C ARG A 173 -16.57 -33.03 -1.66
N LYS A 174 -16.13 -33.43 -0.49
CA LYS A 174 -15.00 -32.78 0.20
C LYS A 174 -13.69 -33.15 -0.45
N ILE A 175 -12.97 -32.17 -1.00
CA ILE A 175 -11.68 -32.35 -1.66
C ILE A 175 -10.61 -31.43 -1.06
N PRO A 176 -9.29 -31.78 -1.15
CA PRO A 176 -8.21 -30.87 -0.81
C PRO A 176 -8.24 -29.61 -1.69
N VAL A 177 -7.86 -28.45 -1.13
CA VAL A 177 -7.83 -27.15 -1.86
C VAL A 177 -6.90 -27.21 -3.07
N GLU A 178 -5.81 -27.99 -2.96
CA GLU A 178 -4.81 -28.17 -4.03
C GLU A 178 -5.36 -28.87 -5.27
N GLU A 179 -6.47 -29.60 -5.16
CA GLU A 179 -7.12 -30.31 -6.25
C GLU A 179 -8.15 -29.47 -7.02
N VAL A 180 -8.50 -28.28 -6.49
CA VAL A 180 -9.46 -27.36 -7.12
C VAL A 180 -8.88 -26.74 -8.38
N LYS A 181 -9.70 -26.71 -9.45
CA LYS A 181 -9.31 -26.17 -10.76
C LYS A 181 -10.23 -25.02 -11.18
N THR A 182 -9.73 -24.15 -12.02
CA THR A 182 -10.56 -23.13 -12.68
C THR A 182 -11.67 -23.78 -13.47
N GLY A 183 -12.91 -23.30 -13.28
CA GLY A 183 -14.13 -23.82 -13.86
C GLY A 183 -14.88 -24.80 -12.96
N ASP A 184 -14.30 -25.30 -11.87
CA ASP A 184 -15.00 -26.11 -10.87
C ASP A 184 -16.11 -25.29 -10.19
N ILE A 185 -17.10 -25.96 -9.63
CA ILE A 185 -18.13 -25.37 -8.79
C ILE A 185 -17.86 -25.82 -7.35
N ILE A 186 -17.76 -24.88 -6.43
CA ILE A 186 -17.59 -25.16 -5.00
C ILE A 186 -18.74 -24.55 -4.20
N ALA A 187 -19.18 -25.25 -3.15
CA ALA A 187 -20.09 -24.72 -2.16
C ALA A 187 -19.30 -24.08 -1.00
N ALA A 188 -19.82 -22.97 -0.49
CA ALA A 188 -19.31 -22.31 0.70
C ALA A 188 -20.45 -22.06 1.68
N HIS A 189 -20.34 -22.69 2.86
CA HIS A 189 -21.36 -22.68 3.91
C HIS A 189 -21.05 -21.66 5.00
N THR A 190 -22.07 -21.37 5.81
CA THR A 190 -21.92 -20.46 6.98
C THR A 190 -20.76 -20.88 7.88
N GLY A 191 -19.85 -19.94 8.18
CA GLY A 191 -18.65 -20.12 8.99
C GLY A 191 -17.41 -20.58 8.20
N GLU A 192 -17.53 -20.90 6.92
CA GLU A 192 -16.43 -21.33 6.09
C GLU A 192 -15.70 -20.15 5.41
N LYS A 193 -14.41 -20.34 5.16
CA LYS A 193 -13.61 -19.42 4.36
C LYS A 193 -13.70 -19.79 2.89
N ILE A 194 -13.89 -18.82 2.03
CA ILE A 194 -13.75 -18.95 0.59
C ILE A 194 -12.25 -19.00 0.27
N VAL A 195 -11.78 -20.02 -0.46
CA VAL A 195 -10.35 -20.24 -0.77
C VAL A 195 -9.98 -19.96 -2.22
N VAL A 196 -10.94 -19.52 -3.03
CA VAL A 196 -10.79 -19.23 -4.47
C VAL A 196 -11.37 -17.85 -4.79
N ASP A 197 -10.96 -17.28 -5.93
CA ASP A 197 -11.73 -16.18 -6.51
C ASP A 197 -12.70 -16.74 -7.54
N GLY A 198 -13.92 -16.21 -7.56
CA GLY A 198 -14.95 -16.70 -8.48
C GLY A 198 -16.25 -15.90 -8.40
N LYS A 199 -17.22 -16.33 -9.19
CA LYS A 199 -18.58 -15.76 -9.24
C LYS A 199 -19.58 -16.68 -8.59
N VAL A 200 -20.48 -16.10 -7.83
CA VAL A 200 -21.66 -16.78 -7.30
C VAL A 200 -22.57 -17.15 -8.47
N ILE A 201 -22.94 -18.43 -8.60
CA ILE A 201 -23.86 -18.94 -9.62
C ILE A 201 -25.23 -19.27 -9.03
N GLU A 202 -25.31 -19.51 -7.72
CA GLU A 202 -26.54 -19.84 -7.02
C GLU A 202 -26.41 -19.52 -5.52
N GLY A 203 -27.50 -19.17 -4.88
CA GLY A 203 -27.56 -18.89 -3.45
C GLY A 203 -27.40 -17.43 -3.09
N THR A 204 -27.48 -17.14 -1.79
CA THR A 204 -27.30 -15.80 -1.23
C THR A 204 -26.64 -15.91 0.14
N ALA A 205 -25.57 -15.16 0.35
CA ALA A 205 -24.84 -15.15 1.60
C ALA A 205 -24.35 -13.75 2.00
N ALA A 206 -24.27 -13.53 3.31
CA ALA A 206 -23.54 -12.40 3.89
C ALA A 206 -22.07 -12.80 4.00
N VAL A 207 -21.21 -12.17 3.22
CA VAL A 207 -19.79 -12.51 3.10
C VAL A 207 -18.93 -11.39 3.66
N ASN A 208 -18.13 -11.70 4.68
CA ASN A 208 -17.16 -10.78 5.26
C ASN A 208 -15.89 -10.80 4.41
N GLN A 209 -15.58 -9.67 3.80
CA GLN A 209 -14.42 -9.48 2.93
C GLN A 209 -13.33 -8.60 3.58
N ALA A 210 -13.39 -8.41 4.89
CA ALA A 210 -12.47 -7.51 5.63
C ALA A 210 -10.99 -7.83 5.44
N SER A 211 -10.63 -9.10 5.17
CA SER A 211 -9.26 -9.54 4.88
C SER A 211 -8.69 -8.97 3.57
N ILE A 212 -9.56 -8.52 2.64
CA ILE A 212 -9.19 -8.02 1.31
C ILE A 212 -9.51 -6.53 1.20
N THR A 213 -10.75 -6.15 1.50
CA THR A 213 -11.23 -4.77 1.36
C THR A 213 -10.96 -3.90 2.59
N GLY A 214 -10.71 -4.52 3.75
CA GLY A 214 -10.61 -3.83 5.03
C GLY A 214 -11.95 -3.32 5.59
N GLU A 215 -13.08 -3.65 4.94
CA GLU A 215 -14.43 -3.28 5.38
C GLU A 215 -14.94 -4.29 6.38
N SER A 216 -15.37 -3.84 7.57
CA SER A 216 -15.82 -4.73 8.64
C SER A 216 -17.29 -5.18 8.47
N ARG A 217 -18.04 -4.59 7.54
CA ARG A 217 -19.44 -4.96 7.31
C ARG A 217 -19.53 -6.07 6.26
N PRO A 218 -20.23 -7.18 6.55
CA PRO A 218 -20.48 -8.23 5.56
C PRO A 218 -21.24 -7.67 4.36
N ALA A 219 -20.81 -8.03 3.16
CA ALA A 219 -21.49 -7.70 1.91
C ALA A 219 -22.44 -8.83 1.52
N MET A 220 -23.69 -8.50 1.17
CA MET A 220 -24.62 -9.47 0.60
C MET A 220 -24.16 -9.86 -0.80
N LYS A 221 -23.96 -11.14 -1.04
CA LYS A 221 -23.58 -11.74 -2.32
C LYS A 221 -24.70 -12.63 -2.81
N SER A 222 -25.09 -12.40 -4.05
CA SER A 222 -26.13 -13.17 -4.76
C SER A 222 -25.59 -13.56 -6.14
N GLU A 223 -26.40 -14.22 -6.94
CA GLU A 223 -26.04 -14.66 -8.30
C GLU A 223 -25.38 -13.55 -9.11
N GLY A 224 -24.27 -13.88 -9.79
CA GLY A 224 -23.43 -12.95 -10.55
C GLY A 224 -22.42 -12.14 -9.73
N ALA A 225 -22.50 -12.13 -8.39
CA ALA A 225 -21.61 -11.38 -7.53
C ALA A 225 -20.22 -12.02 -7.45
N GLN A 226 -19.17 -11.17 -7.47
CA GLN A 226 -17.79 -11.60 -7.29
C GLN A 226 -17.49 -11.89 -5.82
N VAL A 227 -16.78 -12.99 -5.56
CA VAL A 227 -16.23 -13.38 -4.26
C VAL A 227 -14.75 -13.68 -4.36
N TYR A 228 -14.04 -13.50 -3.26
CA TYR A 228 -12.57 -13.55 -3.24
C TYR A 228 -12.07 -14.51 -2.17
N ALA A 229 -10.95 -15.15 -2.45
CA ALA A 229 -10.21 -15.97 -1.49
C ALA A 229 -9.89 -15.18 -0.21
N GLY A 230 -10.02 -15.81 0.96
CA GLY A 230 -9.83 -15.17 2.26
C GLY A 230 -11.07 -14.54 2.87
N SER A 231 -12.18 -14.46 2.12
CA SER A 231 -13.49 -14.03 2.65
C SER A 231 -14.12 -15.13 3.52
N VAL A 232 -14.99 -14.73 4.45
CA VAL A 232 -15.70 -15.65 5.35
C VAL A 232 -17.21 -15.53 5.13
N VAL A 233 -17.90 -16.63 4.95
CA VAL A 233 -19.38 -16.66 4.89
C VAL A 233 -19.92 -16.54 6.33
N GLU A 234 -20.52 -15.41 6.69
CA GLU A 234 -21.09 -15.19 8.02
C GLU A 234 -22.49 -15.78 8.18
N ALA A 235 -23.27 -15.73 7.09
CA ALA A 235 -24.62 -16.30 7.07
C ALA A 235 -25.03 -16.64 5.63
N GLY A 236 -25.78 -17.70 5.44
CA GLY A 236 -26.25 -18.19 4.14
C GLY A 236 -25.29 -19.20 3.52
N GLU A 237 -25.53 -19.49 2.24
CA GLU A 237 -24.78 -20.46 1.45
C GLU A 237 -24.71 -19.97 0.00
N VAL A 238 -23.58 -20.22 -0.67
CA VAL A 238 -23.40 -19.86 -2.08
C VAL A 238 -22.64 -20.93 -2.83
N LEU A 239 -23.04 -21.18 -4.07
CA LEU A 239 -22.30 -21.95 -5.06
C LEU A 239 -21.44 -21.00 -5.88
N ILE A 240 -20.15 -21.28 -5.94
CA ILE A 240 -19.15 -20.40 -6.55
C ILE A 240 -18.51 -21.12 -7.74
N LYS A 241 -18.60 -20.52 -8.93
CA LYS A 241 -17.83 -20.96 -10.10
C LYS A 241 -16.41 -20.39 -9.97
N VAL A 242 -15.43 -21.26 -9.91
CA VAL A 242 -14.02 -20.93 -9.67
C VAL A 242 -13.41 -20.23 -10.89
N GLU A 243 -12.86 -19.05 -10.71
CA GLU A 243 -12.13 -18.29 -11.74
C GLU A 243 -10.61 -18.35 -11.52
N LYS A 244 -10.14 -18.22 -10.25
CA LYS A 244 -8.72 -18.26 -9.91
C LYS A 244 -8.48 -19.13 -8.66
N VAL A 245 -7.34 -19.83 -8.66
CA VAL A 245 -6.96 -20.76 -7.58
C VAL A 245 -5.51 -20.52 -7.11
N GLY A 246 -5.23 -20.85 -5.87
CA GLY A 246 -3.87 -20.88 -5.32
C GLY A 246 -3.13 -19.55 -5.44
N LYS A 247 -2.02 -19.53 -6.17
CA LYS A 247 -1.15 -18.35 -6.32
C LYS A 247 -1.74 -17.23 -7.19
N ASP A 248 -2.75 -17.54 -7.99
CA ASP A 248 -3.36 -16.58 -8.90
C ASP A 248 -4.52 -15.83 -8.26
N THR A 249 -4.92 -16.19 -7.03
CA THR A 249 -5.98 -15.52 -6.29
C THR A 249 -5.58 -14.08 -5.90
N SER A 250 -6.57 -13.22 -5.76
CA SER A 250 -6.38 -11.83 -5.32
C SER A 250 -5.66 -11.74 -3.97
N LEU A 251 -5.99 -12.62 -3.04
CA LEU A 251 -5.31 -12.70 -1.75
C LEU A 251 -3.83 -13.08 -1.90
N ALA A 252 -3.49 -14.06 -2.73
CA ALA A 252 -2.10 -14.47 -2.97
C ALA A 252 -1.29 -13.34 -3.62
N ASN A 253 -1.88 -12.60 -4.54
CA ASN A 253 -1.26 -11.41 -5.14
C ASN A 253 -1.02 -10.31 -4.10
N ILE A 254 -1.95 -10.06 -3.18
CA ILE A 254 -1.76 -9.11 -2.07
C ILE A 254 -0.58 -9.55 -1.19
N VAL A 255 -0.50 -10.83 -0.81
CA VAL A 255 0.61 -11.37 -0.02
C VAL A 255 1.93 -11.15 -0.75
N HIS A 256 2.01 -11.48 -2.03
CA HIS A 256 3.22 -11.30 -2.85
C HIS A 256 3.66 -9.83 -2.92
N LEU A 257 2.71 -8.91 -3.15
CA LEU A 257 3.00 -7.48 -3.19
C LEU A 257 3.48 -6.94 -1.84
N VAL A 258 2.92 -7.41 -0.73
CA VAL A 258 3.37 -7.06 0.62
C VAL A 258 4.80 -7.58 0.89
N GLU A 259 5.12 -8.79 0.47
CA GLU A 259 6.47 -9.36 0.59
C GLU A 259 7.48 -8.58 -0.27
N GLU A 260 7.15 -8.25 -1.50
CA GLU A 260 7.99 -7.42 -2.37
C GLU A 260 8.20 -6.01 -1.79
N ALA A 261 7.13 -5.39 -1.26
CA ALA A 261 7.19 -4.08 -0.64
C ALA A 261 8.19 -4.00 0.51
N GLN A 262 8.32 -5.07 1.31
CA GLN A 262 9.28 -5.13 2.42
C GLN A 262 10.74 -5.13 1.96
N THR A 263 11.02 -5.43 0.69
CA THR A 263 12.38 -5.40 0.13
C THR A 263 12.81 -4.01 -0.35
N ARG A 264 11.87 -3.10 -0.59
CA ARG A 264 12.14 -1.73 -1.05
C ARG A 264 12.44 -0.83 0.16
N LYS A 265 13.72 -0.47 0.34
CA LYS A 265 14.15 0.36 1.47
C LYS A 265 13.60 1.78 1.37
N ALA A 266 13.18 2.31 2.53
CA ALA A 266 12.87 3.73 2.69
C ALA A 266 14.14 4.59 2.78
N PRO A 267 14.12 5.88 2.37
CA PRO A 267 15.22 6.83 2.57
C PRO A 267 15.72 6.89 4.01
N ILE A 268 14.81 6.85 4.99
CA ILE A 268 15.15 6.83 6.42
C ILE A 268 15.97 5.59 6.83
N GLN A 269 15.81 4.44 6.15
CA GLN A 269 16.64 3.26 6.38
C GLN A 269 18.06 3.48 5.88
N ASN A 270 18.24 4.18 4.75
CA ASN A 270 19.54 4.57 4.24
C ASN A 270 20.20 5.59 5.17
N PHE A 271 19.45 6.54 5.72
CA PHE A 271 19.92 7.48 6.72
C PHE A 271 20.37 6.75 8.01
N ALA A 272 19.61 5.76 8.49
CA ALA A 272 20.02 4.92 9.62
C ALA A 272 21.33 4.19 9.35
N ASP A 273 21.51 3.66 8.13
CA ASP A 273 22.77 3.02 7.69
C ASP A 273 23.93 4.02 7.69
N GLN A 274 23.72 5.24 7.19
CA GLN A 274 24.76 6.28 7.16
C GLN A 274 25.14 6.76 8.56
N MET A 275 24.17 7.02 9.43
CA MET A 275 24.40 7.41 10.82
C MET A 275 25.16 6.33 11.60
N ALA A 276 24.78 5.07 11.44
CA ALA A 276 25.50 3.95 12.05
C ALA A 276 26.96 3.90 11.58
N ASN A 277 27.18 4.03 10.26
CA ASN A 277 28.54 4.05 9.70
C ASN A 277 29.38 5.26 10.13
N PHE A 278 28.75 6.41 10.43
CA PHE A 278 29.41 7.59 10.97
C PHE A 278 29.80 7.42 12.45
N LEU A 279 28.93 6.77 13.25
CA LEU A 279 29.15 6.64 14.68
C LEU A 279 30.27 5.61 15.02
N VAL A 280 30.51 4.61 14.18
CA VAL A 280 31.59 3.63 14.42
C VAL A 280 32.99 4.28 14.47
N PRO A 281 33.44 5.12 13.51
CA PRO A 281 34.69 5.87 13.65
C PRO A 281 34.76 6.75 14.90
N VAL A 282 33.64 7.37 15.29
CA VAL A 282 33.57 8.19 16.52
C VAL A 282 33.87 7.34 17.76
N SER A 283 33.34 6.11 17.82
CA SER A 283 33.63 5.16 18.90
C SER A 283 35.13 4.79 18.95
N PHE A 284 35.77 4.57 17.81
CA PHE A 284 37.22 4.30 17.74
C PHE A 284 38.08 5.49 18.21
N ILE A 285 37.74 6.70 17.76
CA ILE A 285 38.42 7.93 18.18
C ILE A 285 38.24 8.12 19.70
N GLY A 286 37.01 7.97 20.22
CA GLY A 286 36.75 8.03 21.64
C GLY A 286 37.55 7.01 22.44
N ALA A 287 37.62 5.76 21.98
CA ALA A 287 38.40 4.69 22.59
C ALA A 287 39.92 5.05 22.60
N ALA A 288 40.45 5.60 21.53
CA ALA A 288 41.85 6.03 21.45
C ALA A 288 42.16 7.19 22.45
N ILE A 289 41.28 8.18 22.53
CA ILE A 289 41.40 9.30 23.49
C ILE A 289 41.35 8.76 24.94
N VAL A 290 40.39 7.89 25.27
CA VAL A 290 40.29 7.31 26.61
C VAL A 290 41.52 6.49 26.96
N TYR A 291 42.04 5.70 26.03
CA TYR A 291 43.27 4.97 26.25
C TYR A 291 44.47 5.89 26.47
N GLY A 292 44.62 6.93 25.65
CA GLY A 292 45.69 7.95 25.81
C GLY A 292 45.66 8.60 27.19
N ALA A 293 44.48 8.96 27.68
CA ALA A 293 44.29 9.64 28.96
C ALA A 293 44.39 8.73 30.16
N THR A 294 43.90 7.47 30.08
CA THR A 294 43.75 6.63 31.27
C THR A 294 44.62 5.40 31.32
N ARG A 295 45.16 4.97 30.19
CA ARG A 295 45.93 3.72 30.00
C ARG A 295 45.15 2.47 30.49
N ASP A 296 43.82 2.57 30.63
CA ASP A 296 42.94 1.52 31.14
C ASP A 296 42.17 0.84 30.01
N TRP A 297 42.55 -0.41 29.71
CA TRP A 297 41.90 -1.22 28.68
C TRP A 297 40.41 -1.52 28.98
N GLN A 298 40.01 -1.57 30.27
CA GLN A 298 38.61 -1.82 30.61
C GLN A 298 37.71 -0.67 30.16
N ARG A 299 38.19 0.57 30.28
CA ARG A 299 37.47 1.75 29.79
C ARG A 299 37.40 1.79 28.25
N VAL A 300 38.46 1.36 27.58
CA VAL A 300 38.46 1.23 26.11
C VAL A 300 37.43 0.21 25.67
N LEU A 301 37.39 -0.97 26.30
CA LEU A 301 36.42 -2.03 25.99
C LEU A 301 34.99 -1.55 26.21
N ASN A 302 34.69 -0.71 27.21
CA ASN A 302 33.38 -0.12 27.40
C ASN A 302 32.89 0.64 26.17
N LEU A 303 33.76 1.38 25.50
CA LEU A 303 33.42 2.15 24.30
C LEU A 303 33.27 1.25 23.08
N LEU A 304 34.13 0.22 22.95
CA LEU A 304 34.09 -0.70 21.81
C LEU A 304 32.93 -1.70 21.89
N PHE A 305 32.33 -1.92 23.07
CA PHE A 305 31.19 -2.82 23.27
C PHE A 305 29.84 -2.19 22.95
N ILE A 306 29.80 -0.87 22.81
CA ILE A 306 28.58 -0.13 22.51
C ILE A 306 28.54 0.19 21.02
N ASP A 307 27.61 -0.45 20.32
CA ASP A 307 27.33 -0.21 18.90
C ASP A 307 25.96 0.47 18.71
N PHE A 308 25.95 1.58 17.97
CA PHE A 308 24.72 2.28 17.65
C PHE A 308 23.95 1.65 16.50
N SER A 309 24.63 0.88 15.64
CA SER A 309 24.06 0.43 14.35
C SER A 309 22.91 -0.55 14.53
N CYS A 310 22.98 -1.47 15.48
CA CYS A 310 21.93 -2.46 15.71
C CYS A 310 20.61 -1.79 16.08
N GLY A 311 20.62 -0.86 17.05
CA GLY A 311 19.42 -0.15 17.48
C GLY A 311 18.79 0.69 16.35
N LEU A 312 19.59 1.42 15.59
CA LEU A 312 19.11 2.28 14.51
C LEU A 312 18.57 1.47 13.32
N LYS A 313 19.34 0.52 12.81
CA LYS A 313 19.00 -0.25 11.59
C LYS A 313 17.83 -1.20 11.82
N LEU A 314 17.90 -2.01 12.88
CA LEU A 314 16.88 -3.04 13.13
C LEU A 314 15.54 -2.41 13.52
N SER A 315 15.53 -1.38 14.39
CA SER A 315 14.27 -0.74 14.79
C SER A 315 13.56 -0.07 13.63
N THR A 316 14.31 0.60 12.73
CA THR A 316 13.76 1.25 11.54
C THR A 316 13.20 0.24 10.56
N ALA A 317 13.95 -0.81 10.24
CA ALA A 317 13.49 -1.86 9.34
C ALA A 317 12.23 -2.58 9.90
N THR A 318 12.20 -2.82 11.22
CA THR A 318 11.05 -3.43 11.88
C THR A 318 9.83 -2.50 11.86
N ALA A 319 10.00 -1.19 12.11
CA ALA A 319 8.90 -0.22 12.08
C ALA A 319 8.27 -0.13 10.69
N ILE A 320 9.08 -0.02 9.64
CA ILE A 320 8.61 0.05 8.25
C ILE A 320 7.89 -1.26 7.85
N SER A 321 8.48 -2.42 8.15
CA SER A 321 7.85 -3.71 7.83
C SER A 321 6.52 -3.90 8.57
N ALA A 322 6.47 -3.53 9.85
CA ALA A 322 5.24 -3.58 10.66
C ALA A 322 4.18 -2.60 10.12
N ALA A 323 4.57 -1.42 9.62
CA ALA A 323 3.66 -0.45 9.02
C ALA A 323 3.05 -0.98 7.73
N ILE A 324 3.86 -1.55 6.81
CA ILE A 324 3.36 -2.16 5.57
C ILE A 324 2.33 -3.25 5.90
N GLY A 325 2.63 -4.12 6.86
CA GLY A 325 1.69 -5.16 7.27
C GLY A 325 0.44 -4.65 7.97
N ALA A 326 0.55 -3.59 8.78
CA ALA A 326 -0.60 -2.95 9.40
C ALA A 326 -1.50 -2.24 8.38
N ALA A 327 -0.91 -1.68 7.31
CA ALA A 327 -1.63 -1.10 6.18
C ALA A 327 -2.44 -2.18 5.44
N ALA A 328 -1.78 -3.29 5.06
CA ALA A 328 -2.41 -4.38 4.33
C ALA A 328 -3.63 -4.96 5.06
N LYS A 329 -3.57 -5.14 6.39
CA LYS A 329 -4.72 -5.56 7.22
C LYS A 329 -5.92 -4.62 7.16
N ARG A 330 -5.71 -3.36 6.78
CA ARG A 330 -6.74 -2.32 6.70
C ARG A 330 -7.21 -2.10 5.28
N GLY A 331 -6.84 -3.00 4.34
CA GLY A 331 -7.14 -2.88 2.92
C GLY A 331 -6.34 -1.78 2.20
N ILE A 332 -5.20 -1.37 2.77
CA ILE A 332 -4.30 -0.38 2.20
C ILE A 332 -3.00 -1.10 1.79
N LEU A 333 -2.83 -1.35 0.50
CA LEU A 333 -1.66 -2.01 -0.03
C LEU A 333 -0.58 -0.99 -0.37
N VAL A 334 0.54 -1.01 0.33
CA VAL A 334 1.69 -0.12 0.13
C VAL A 334 2.83 -0.89 -0.49
N LYS A 335 3.34 -0.48 -1.66
CA LYS A 335 4.33 -1.21 -2.45
C LYS A 335 5.80 -0.96 -2.08
N GLY A 336 6.06 -0.29 -0.97
CA GLY A 336 7.44 -0.06 -0.51
C GLY A 336 7.55 0.82 0.72
N GLY A 337 8.66 0.66 1.45
CA GLY A 337 8.94 1.46 2.64
C GLY A 337 9.11 2.96 2.35
N ASN A 338 9.63 3.28 1.16
CA ASN A 338 9.75 4.66 0.68
C ASN A 338 8.39 5.37 0.60
N TYR A 339 7.31 4.64 0.32
CA TYR A 339 5.96 5.21 0.28
C TYR A 339 5.35 5.42 1.66
N ILE A 340 5.73 4.62 2.67
CA ILE A 340 5.37 4.89 4.08
C ILE A 340 5.98 6.23 4.53
N GLU A 341 7.24 6.49 4.15
CA GLU A 341 7.93 7.74 4.45
C GLU A 341 7.32 8.92 3.68
N ALA A 342 7.01 8.75 2.39
CA ALA A 342 6.36 9.79 1.58
C ALA A 342 4.97 10.15 2.12
N LEU A 343 4.15 9.15 2.54
CA LEU A 343 2.87 9.39 3.22
C LEU A 343 3.05 10.20 4.51
N ALA A 344 4.12 9.96 5.28
CA ALA A 344 4.38 10.72 6.50
C ALA A 344 4.71 12.18 6.22
N ASN A 345 5.47 12.42 5.15
CA ASN A 345 6.00 13.73 4.78
C ASN A 345 5.12 14.47 3.76
N THR A 346 3.92 13.98 3.47
CA THR A 346 3.01 14.62 2.50
C THR A 346 2.67 16.04 2.93
N ASP A 347 3.04 17.02 2.08
CA ASP A 347 2.73 18.43 2.21
C ASP A 347 1.52 18.80 1.37
N THR A 348 1.48 18.35 0.10
CA THR A 348 0.40 18.65 -0.85
C THR A 348 -0.34 17.38 -1.24
N VAL A 349 -1.67 17.42 -1.17
CA VAL A 349 -2.57 16.36 -1.66
C VAL A 349 -3.22 16.82 -2.96
N VAL A 350 -2.99 16.09 -4.04
CA VAL A 350 -3.59 16.34 -5.34
C VAL A 350 -4.66 15.28 -5.59
N LEU A 351 -5.84 15.71 -5.96
CA LEU A 351 -7.02 14.87 -6.18
C LEU A 351 -7.48 14.98 -7.63
N ASP A 352 -7.68 13.87 -8.30
CA ASP A 352 -8.51 13.87 -9.50
C ASP A 352 -9.97 14.10 -9.11
N LYS A 353 -10.77 14.65 -10.03
CA LYS A 353 -12.20 14.82 -9.77
C LYS A 353 -12.97 13.51 -9.96
N THR A 354 -12.93 12.96 -11.16
CA THR A 354 -13.82 11.88 -11.60
C THR A 354 -13.38 10.53 -11.02
N GLY A 355 -14.30 9.82 -10.36
CA GLY A 355 -13.98 8.53 -9.73
C GLY A 355 -13.13 8.64 -8.44
N THR A 356 -12.64 9.83 -8.08
CA THR A 356 -11.85 10.09 -6.87
C THR A 356 -12.59 10.98 -5.89
N LEU A 357 -12.80 12.27 -6.19
CA LEU A 357 -13.68 13.14 -5.41
C LEU A 357 -15.15 12.73 -5.58
N THR A 358 -15.50 12.27 -6.78
CA THR A 358 -16.83 11.77 -7.11
C THR A 358 -16.86 10.23 -7.11
N MET A 359 -18.07 9.66 -7.20
CA MET A 359 -18.26 8.20 -7.19
C MET A 359 -17.87 7.55 -8.52
N GLY A 360 -17.71 8.31 -9.62
CA GLY A 360 -17.45 7.77 -10.96
C GLY A 360 -18.65 7.01 -11.53
N VAL A 361 -19.83 7.19 -10.95
CA VAL A 361 -21.10 6.59 -11.36
C VAL A 361 -22.10 7.71 -11.55
N PRO A 362 -22.30 8.20 -12.80
CA PRO A 362 -23.28 9.24 -13.08
C PRO A 362 -24.67 8.82 -12.64
N GLN A 363 -25.42 9.77 -12.10
CA GLN A 363 -26.79 9.58 -11.62
C GLN A 363 -27.68 10.70 -12.15
N ILE A 364 -28.98 10.42 -12.29
CA ILE A 364 -29.96 11.44 -12.64
C ILE A 364 -30.15 12.37 -11.43
N ALA A 365 -29.84 13.64 -11.63
CA ALA A 365 -29.96 14.69 -10.63
C ALA A 365 -31.36 15.32 -10.64
N PHE A 366 -31.91 15.54 -11.85
CA PHE A 366 -33.25 16.08 -12.05
C PHE A 366 -33.80 15.71 -13.42
N ILE A 367 -35.12 15.79 -13.56
CA ILE A 367 -35.86 15.67 -14.81
C ILE A 367 -36.75 16.89 -14.93
N LYS A 368 -36.60 17.65 -16.02
CA LYS A 368 -37.51 18.75 -16.36
C LYS A 368 -38.33 18.37 -17.60
N THR A 369 -39.62 18.56 -17.56
CA THR A 369 -40.51 18.11 -18.62
C THR A 369 -41.24 19.30 -19.27
N ALA A 370 -41.65 19.14 -20.51
CA ALA A 370 -42.59 20.04 -21.17
C ALA A 370 -43.97 19.96 -20.51
N GLN A 371 -44.84 20.96 -20.75
CA GLN A 371 -46.21 20.94 -20.24
C GLN A 371 -46.96 19.66 -20.67
N ASN A 372 -47.64 19.03 -19.71
CA ASN A 372 -48.41 17.79 -19.90
C ASN A 372 -47.60 16.55 -20.31
N VAL A 373 -46.30 16.52 -20.00
CA VAL A 373 -45.42 15.35 -20.19
C VAL A 373 -44.99 14.85 -18.82
N ASP A 374 -45.08 13.52 -18.61
CA ASP A 374 -44.65 12.86 -17.39
C ASP A 374 -43.14 12.66 -17.40
N GLY A 375 -42.48 12.80 -16.23
CA GLY A 375 -41.06 12.49 -16.08
C GLY A 375 -40.73 11.02 -16.35
N GLU A 376 -41.64 10.12 -16.01
CA GLU A 376 -41.54 8.70 -16.34
C GLU A 376 -41.47 8.46 -17.86
N GLU A 377 -42.32 9.15 -18.63
CA GLU A 377 -42.34 9.09 -20.10
C GLU A 377 -41.01 9.52 -20.70
N VAL A 378 -40.43 10.64 -20.22
CA VAL A 378 -39.15 11.15 -20.69
C VAL A 378 -38.01 10.14 -20.45
N ILE A 379 -37.96 9.53 -19.26
CA ILE A 379 -36.93 8.58 -18.91
C ILE A 379 -37.09 7.28 -19.71
N LEU A 380 -38.30 6.74 -19.84
CA LEU A 380 -38.54 5.48 -20.55
C LEU A 380 -38.25 5.59 -22.05
N LEU A 381 -38.56 6.73 -22.69
CA LEU A 381 -38.21 7.00 -24.08
C LEU A 381 -36.69 7.15 -24.25
N ALA A 382 -36.00 7.83 -23.31
CA ALA A 382 -34.55 7.95 -23.32
C ALA A 382 -33.88 6.58 -23.11
N ALA A 383 -34.37 5.77 -22.15
CA ALA A 383 -33.88 4.42 -21.89
C ALA A 383 -34.04 3.50 -23.07
N SER A 384 -35.19 3.58 -23.77
CA SER A 384 -35.44 2.81 -24.99
C SER A 384 -34.44 3.16 -26.10
N ALA A 385 -34.18 4.46 -26.32
CA ALA A 385 -33.24 4.90 -27.34
C ALA A 385 -31.80 4.47 -27.02
N GLU A 386 -31.40 4.52 -25.74
CA GLU A 386 -30.03 4.24 -25.25
C GLU A 386 -29.84 2.79 -24.79
N GLN A 387 -30.79 1.87 -25.04
CA GLN A 387 -30.85 0.51 -24.50
C GLN A 387 -29.57 -0.31 -24.78
N HIS A 388 -28.91 -0.10 -25.91
CA HIS A 388 -27.68 -0.79 -26.31
C HIS A 388 -26.42 0.07 -26.16
N SER A 389 -26.55 1.27 -25.62
CA SER A 389 -25.45 2.20 -25.42
C SER A 389 -24.67 1.86 -24.15
N VAL A 390 -23.34 1.76 -24.28
CA VAL A 390 -22.39 1.61 -23.15
C VAL A 390 -21.92 2.96 -22.61
N HIS A 391 -22.48 4.07 -23.10
CA HIS A 391 -22.10 5.40 -22.66
C HIS A 391 -22.48 5.64 -21.19
N PRO A 392 -21.64 6.29 -20.35
CA PRO A 392 -21.94 6.52 -18.93
C PRO A 392 -23.30 7.20 -18.66
N LEU A 393 -23.73 8.09 -19.55
CA LEU A 393 -25.05 8.73 -19.43
C LEU A 393 -26.22 7.74 -19.65
N ALA A 394 -26.07 6.81 -20.61
CA ALA A 394 -27.04 5.74 -20.85
C ALA A 394 -27.14 4.80 -19.65
N VAL A 395 -25.98 4.41 -19.08
CA VAL A 395 -25.92 3.59 -17.87
C VAL A 395 -26.64 4.27 -16.69
N ALA A 396 -26.51 5.59 -16.55
CA ALA A 396 -27.21 6.36 -15.52
C ALA A 396 -28.74 6.29 -15.66
N ILE A 397 -29.23 6.34 -16.91
CA ILE A 397 -30.66 6.23 -17.22
C ILE A 397 -31.16 4.80 -16.93
N GLN A 398 -30.44 3.76 -17.39
CA GLN A 398 -30.80 2.37 -17.13
C GLN A 398 -30.83 2.06 -15.64
N ASN A 399 -29.80 2.45 -14.87
CA ASN A 399 -29.78 2.27 -13.42
C ASN A 399 -30.95 2.98 -12.72
N PHE A 400 -31.41 4.13 -13.23
CA PHE A 400 -32.57 4.83 -12.68
C PHE A 400 -33.87 4.07 -12.97
N VAL A 401 -34.02 3.51 -14.16
CA VAL A 401 -35.16 2.68 -14.56
C VAL A 401 -35.23 1.43 -13.70
N ASP A 402 -34.09 0.71 -13.55
CA ASP A 402 -34.00 -0.51 -12.74
C ASP A 402 -34.33 -0.24 -11.26
N LYS A 403 -33.84 0.88 -10.71
CA LYS A 403 -34.13 1.28 -9.32
C LYS A 403 -35.61 1.55 -9.06
N ASN A 404 -36.34 2.03 -10.07
CA ASN A 404 -37.76 2.31 -9.98
C ASN A 404 -38.64 1.08 -10.42
N ASN A 405 -38.01 -0.03 -10.82
CA ASN A 405 -38.67 -1.24 -11.36
C ASN A 405 -39.57 -0.91 -12.57
N TRP A 406 -39.15 0.01 -13.43
CA TRP A 406 -39.86 0.35 -14.64
C TRP A 406 -39.46 -0.57 -15.80
N THR A 407 -40.43 -0.85 -16.70
CA THR A 407 -40.16 -1.67 -17.89
C THR A 407 -39.85 -0.79 -19.09
N VAL A 408 -38.63 -0.97 -19.69
CA VAL A 408 -38.21 -0.23 -20.87
C VAL A 408 -38.95 -0.71 -22.11
N PRO A 409 -39.63 0.17 -22.88
CA PRO A 409 -40.25 -0.22 -24.14
C PRO A 409 -39.16 -0.55 -25.18
N GLN A 410 -39.41 -1.60 -25.98
CA GLN A 410 -38.52 -1.97 -27.06
C GLN A 410 -38.66 -0.98 -28.22
N HIS A 411 -37.54 -0.54 -28.80
CA HIS A 411 -37.53 0.28 -30.01
C HIS A 411 -37.57 -0.60 -31.26
N ILE A 412 -38.14 -0.08 -32.32
CA ILE A 412 -38.18 -0.77 -33.66
C ILE A 412 -36.83 -0.60 -34.37
N LYS A 413 -36.26 0.58 -34.31
CA LYS A 413 -34.98 0.94 -34.94
C LYS A 413 -34.29 1.97 -34.04
N SER A 414 -32.95 1.85 -33.92
CA SER A 414 -32.12 2.87 -33.30
C SER A 414 -30.87 3.12 -34.14
N GLU A 415 -30.36 4.34 -34.12
CA GLU A 415 -29.17 4.77 -34.83
C GLU A 415 -28.37 5.74 -33.96
N THR A 416 -27.07 5.45 -33.80
CA THR A 416 -26.13 6.27 -33.02
C THR A 416 -25.50 7.32 -33.93
N VAL A 417 -25.61 8.59 -33.56
CA VAL A 417 -24.84 9.69 -34.17
C VAL A 417 -23.66 10.00 -33.28
N VAL A 418 -22.47 9.57 -33.74
CA VAL A 418 -21.21 9.64 -32.97
C VAL A 418 -20.98 11.05 -32.43
N ALA A 419 -20.68 11.13 -31.12
CA ALA A 419 -20.42 12.37 -30.36
C ALA A 419 -21.59 13.37 -30.34
N ARG A 420 -22.82 12.98 -30.68
CA ARG A 420 -24.00 13.86 -30.73
C ARG A 420 -25.20 13.35 -29.95
N GLY A 421 -25.60 12.09 -30.20
CA GLY A 421 -26.78 11.50 -29.57
C GLY A 421 -27.27 10.25 -30.30
N MET A 422 -28.49 9.86 -29.98
CA MET A 422 -29.19 8.70 -30.52
C MET A 422 -30.53 9.11 -31.16
N THR A 423 -30.91 8.40 -32.19
CA THR A 423 -32.26 8.41 -32.75
C THR A 423 -32.90 7.04 -32.56
N ALA A 424 -34.17 6.98 -32.21
CA ALA A 424 -34.88 5.70 -32.09
C ALA A 424 -36.34 5.86 -32.49
N VAL A 425 -36.92 4.80 -33.09
CA VAL A 425 -38.36 4.71 -33.34
C VAL A 425 -38.95 3.82 -32.25
N VAL A 426 -39.70 4.39 -31.37
CA VAL A 426 -40.31 3.72 -30.22
C VAL A 426 -41.84 3.58 -30.51
N PRO A 427 -42.46 2.40 -30.38
CA PRO A 427 -43.90 2.25 -30.51
C PRO A 427 -44.66 2.85 -29.32
N ASP A 428 -45.95 3.05 -29.45
CA ASP A 428 -46.79 3.41 -28.31
C ASP A 428 -46.74 2.29 -27.24
N PHE A 429 -46.62 2.68 -25.99
CA PHE A 429 -46.50 1.72 -24.87
C PHE A 429 -47.27 2.21 -23.63
N ASP A 430 -47.96 1.31 -22.95
CA ASP A 430 -48.84 1.60 -21.81
C ASP A 430 -49.72 2.84 -22.06
N LYS A 431 -49.58 3.84 -21.18
CA LYS A 431 -50.29 5.13 -21.27
C LYS A 431 -49.54 6.18 -22.10
N PHE A 432 -48.34 5.87 -22.60
CA PHE A 432 -47.45 6.82 -23.25
C PHE A 432 -47.44 6.67 -24.78
N LYS A 433 -47.24 7.78 -25.49
CA LYS A 433 -47.14 7.80 -26.93
C LYS A 433 -45.69 7.62 -27.38
N GLY A 434 -45.50 6.71 -28.32
CA GLY A 434 -44.21 6.55 -29.02
C GLY A 434 -43.96 7.61 -30.10
N GLY A 435 -43.04 7.29 -31.00
CA GLY A 435 -42.69 8.15 -32.15
C GLY A 435 -41.20 8.10 -32.44
N ASN A 436 -40.77 9.09 -33.24
CA ASN A 436 -39.35 9.26 -33.49
C ASN A 436 -38.72 10.02 -32.32
N VAL A 437 -37.88 9.32 -31.54
CA VAL A 437 -37.25 9.83 -30.32
C VAL A 437 -35.82 10.23 -30.63
N LEU A 438 -35.44 11.45 -30.22
CA LEU A 438 -34.09 11.98 -30.27
C LEU A 438 -33.60 12.15 -28.84
N VAL A 439 -32.38 11.60 -28.53
CA VAL A 439 -31.71 11.74 -27.25
C VAL A 439 -30.31 12.22 -27.48
N GLY A 440 -29.89 13.34 -26.86
CA GLY A 440 -28.54 13.85 -27.08
C GLY A 440 -28.31 15.29 -26.61
N SER A 441 -27.26 15.91 -27.16
CA SER A 441 -26.83 17.25 -26.81
C SER A 441 -27.78 18.34 -27.37
N LYS A 442 -27.72 19.54 -26.79
CA LYS A 442 -28.45 20.71 -27.31
C LYS A 442 -28.20 20.95 -28.80
N LYS A 443 -26.94 20.80 -29.24
CA LYS A 443 -26.56 20.97 -30.64
C LYS A 443 -27.25 19.93 -31.52
N PHE A 444 -27.31 18.68 -31.07
CA PHE A 444 -27.97 17.58 -31.80
C PHE A 444 -29.48 17.85 -31.96
N MET A 445 -30.14 18.41 -30.93
CA MET A 445 -31.55 18.77 -31.01
C MET A 445 -31.80 19.85 -32.09
N LEU A 446 -30.99 20.93 -32.08
CA LEU A 446 -31.12 22.02 -33.07
C LEU A 446 -30.89 21.57 -34.50
N GLU A 447 -29.90 20.67 -34.73
CA GLU A 447 -29.60 20.09 -36.05
C GLU A 447 -30.75 19.19 -36.60
N ASN A 448 -31.57 18.63 -35.71
CA ASN A 448 -32.72 17.81 -36.07
C ASN A 448 -34.06 18.58 -36.00
N GLY A 449 -34.01 19.89 -36.02
CA GLY A 449 -35.18 20.74 -36.19
C GLY A 449 -36.00 20.97 -34.91
N VAL A 450 -35.43 20.71 -33.73
CA VAL A 450 -36.06 21.05 -32.43
C VAL A 450 -35.90 22.55 -32.18
N ASP A 451 -37.02 23.24 -31.88
CA ASP A 451 -37.04 24.66 -31.67
C ASP A 451 -36.24 25.13 -30.45
N ALA A 452 -35.37 26.13 -30.64
CA ALA A 452 -34.55 26.72 -29.59
C ALA A 452 -35.37 27.37 -28.47
N ALA A 453 -36.54 27.97 -28.80
CA ALA A 453 -37.39 28.57 -27.81
C ALA A 453 -38.00 27.51 -26.85
N SER A 454 -38.32 26.33 -27.34
CA SER A 454 -38.79 25.21 -26.49
C SER A 454 -37.75 24.77 -25.47
N ILE A 455 -36.46 24.79 -25.82
CA ILE A 455 -35.36 24.49 -24.92
C ILE A 455 -35.26 25.54 -23.80
N SER A 456 -35.34 26.84 -24.16
CA SER A 456 -35.27 27.93 -23.20
C SER A 456 -36.45 27.96 -22.23
N ASN A 457 -37.66 27.57 -22.71
CA ASN A 457 -38.85 27.51 -21.89
C ASN A 457 -38.83 26.41 -20.83
N ILE A 458 -38.17 25.27 -21.10
CA ILE A 458 -38.03 24.16 -20.13
C ILE A 458 -36.88 24.43 -19.15
N LEU A 459 -35.81 25.07 -19.61
CA LEU A 459 -34.71 25.55 -18.78
C LEU A 459 -35.07 26.91 -18.14
N ASP A 460 -36.05 26.93 -17.28
CA ASP A 460 -36.37 28.17 -16.55
C ASP A 460 -35.11 28.70 -15.83
N ASN A 461 -34.82 30.02 -16.00
CA ASN A 461 -33.62 30.69 -15.48
C ASN A 461 -33.56 30.77 -13.93
N SER A 462 -34.51 30.17 -13.24
CA SER A 462 -34.66 30.23 -11.78
C SER A 462 -33.77 29.28 -10.99
N GLU A 463 -33.14 28.25 -11.62
CA GLU A 463 -32.18 27.40 -10.94
C GLU A 463 -30.74 27.83 -11.22
N PRO A 464 -30.03 28.39 -10.22
CA PRO A 464 -28.60 28.60 -10.35
C PRO A 464 -27.87 27.24 -10.51
N ASN A 465 -27.06 27.12 -11.56
CA ASN A 465 -26.18 25.96 -11.79
C ASN A 465 -26.64 24.86 -12.77
N ILE A 466 -27.64 25.08 -13.60
CA ILE A 466 -27.98 24.11 -14.68
C ILE A 466 -26.81 23.90 -15.66
N GLU A 467 -26.04 24.95 -15.97
CA GLU A 467 -24.91 24.90 -16.92
C GLU A 467 -23.72 24.07 -16.44
N SER A 468 -23.66 23.75 -15.17
CA SER A 468 -22.58 22.92 -14.58
C SER A 468 -22.86 21.42 -14.60
N ARG A 469 -23.98 20.97 -15.17
CA ARG A 469 -24.40 19.56 -15.24
C ARG A 469 -24.40 19.06 -16.68
N ASN A 470 -24.21 17.77 -16.87
CA ASN A 470 -24.38 17.14 -18.16
C ASN A 470 -25.88 17.06 -18.49
N LEU A 471 -26.33 17.89 -19.43
CA LEU A 471 -27.72 17.94 -19.84
C LEU A 471 -27.94 17.02 -21.05
N LEU A 472 -28.89 16.09 -20.91
CA LEU A 472 -29.34 15.21 -21.98
C LEU A 472 -30.76 15.66 -22.36
N TYR A 473 -30.92 16.05 -23.63
CA TYR A 473 -32.19 16.51 -24.16
C TYR A 473 -32.93 15.35 -24.79
N VAL A 474 -34.23 15.29 -24.58
CA VAL A 474 -35.12 14.25 -25.12
C VAL A 474 -36.22 14.92 -25.93
N ALA A 475 -36.33 14.57 -27.20
CA ALA A 475 -37.38 15.07 -28.08
C ALA A 475 -38.14 13.92 -28.76
N ARG A 476 -39.40 14.15 -29.04
CA ARG A 476 -40.27 13.23 -29.77
C ARG A 476 -40.90 13.96 -30.96
N ASN A 477 -40.74 13.37 -32.18
CA ASN A 477 -41.25 13.98 -33.42
C ASN A 477 -40.83 15.45 -33.56
N SER A 478 -39.54 15.74 -33.36
CA SER A 478 -38.93 17.06 -33.39
C SER A 478 -39.48 18.08 -32.37
N LYS A 479 -40.24 17.65 -31.34
CA LYS A 479 -40.68 18.47 -30.21
C LYS A 479 -39.95 18.05 -28.94
N LEU A 480 -39.32 19.02 -28.25
CA LEU A 480 -38.68 18.77 -26.98
C LEU A 480 -39.73 18.33 -25.95
N ILE A 481 -39.56 17.20 -25.33
CA ILE A 481 -40.43 16.65 -24.29
C ILE A 481 -39.82 16.74 -22.88
N GLY A 482 -38.48 16.76 -22.79
CA GLY A 482 -37.82 16.90 -21.50
C GLY A 482 -36.31 17.05 -21.56
N ILE A 483 -35.74 17.36 -20.43
CA ILE A 483 -34.30 17.50 -20.20
C ILE A 483 -33.95 16.74 -18.95
N ILE A 484 -32.97 15.87 -19.06
CA ILE A 484 -32.44 15.05 -17.97
C ILE A 484 -31.09 15.65 -17.56
N GLY A 485 -30.99 16.09 -16.31
CA GLY A 485 -29.71 16.52 -15.71
C GLY A 485 -29.01 15.34 -15.09
N ILE A 486 -27.79 15.05 -15.53
CA ILE A 486 -26.97 13.95 -15.02
C ILE A 486 -25.74 14.54 -14.34
N GLU A 487 -25.44 14.05 -13.14
CA GLU A 487 -24.25 14.44 -12.39
C GLU A 487 -23.55 13.21 -11.81
N ASP A 488 -22.25 13.34 -11.59
CA ASP A 488 -21.46 12.37 -10.84
C ASP A 488 -21.33 12.88 -9.39
N PRO A 489 -22.03 12.24 -8.43
CA PRO A 489 -22.12 12.74 -7.08
C PRO A 489 -20.78 12.67 -6.35
N ILE A 490 -20.51 13.67 -5.53
CA ILE A 490 -19.34 13.69 -4.65
C ILE A 490 -19.44 12.53 -3.66
N ARG A 491 -18.32 11.85 -3.40
CA ARG A 491 -18.26 10.74 -2.44
C ARG A 491 -18.72 11.19 -1.05
N PRO A 492 -19.60 10.43 -0.38
CA PRO A 492 -19.95 10.68 1.00
C PRO A 492 -18.71 10.81 1.89
N GLN A 493 -18.76 11.75 2.85
CA GLN A 493 -17.68 11.99 3.82
C GLN A 493 -16.35 12.52 3.24
N MET A 494 -16.23 12.79 1.91
CA MET A 494 -14.99 13.33 1.32
C MET A 494 -14.55 14.62 2.01
N LYS A 495 -15.45 15.60 2.18
CA LYS A 495 -15.15 16.87 2.88
C LYS A 495 -14.60 16.63 4.29
N LYS A 496 -15.16 15.66 5.04
CA LYS A 496 -14.66 15.29 6.36
C LYS A 496 -13.25 14.71 6.30
N ALA A 497 -12.96 13.88 5.30
CA ALA A 497 -11.63 13.30 5.10
C ALA A 497 -10.60 14.39 4.78
N LEU A 498 -10.90 15.34 3.88
CA LEU A 498 -10.02 16.46 3.56
C LEU A 498 -9.70 17.32 4.79
N ASN A 499 -10.71 17.65 5.60
CA ASN A 499 -10.50 18.37 6.85
C ASN A 499 -9.64 17.58 7.86
N GLN A 500 -9.73 16.25 7.89
CA GLN A 500 -8.86 15.43 8.71
C GLN A 500 -7.42 15.38 8.19
N MET A 501 -7.19 15.40 6.87
CA MET A 501 -5.86 15.50 6.27
C MET A 501 -5.17 16.81 6.66
N ARG A 502 -5.89 17.94 6.62
CA ARG A 502 -5.36 19.23 7.11
C ARG A 502 -4.99 19.18 8.59
N ARG A 503 -5.81 18.56 9.43
CA ARG A 503 -5.48 18.35 10.86
C ARG A 503 -4.27 17.46 11.08
N LEU A 504 -3.99 16.54 10.17
CA LEU A 504 -2.76 15.77 10.15
C LEU A 504 -1.55 16.58 9.66
N GLY A 505 -1.72 17.82 9.17
CA GLY A 505 -0.67 18.73 8.74
C GLY A 505 -0.36 18.60 7.24
N VAL A 506 -1.36 18.31 6.41
CA VAL A 506 -1.33 18.56 4.97
C VAL A 506 -1.53 20.05 4.79
N ASP A 507 -0.60 20.69 4.09
CA ASP A 507 -0.59 22.15 3.93
C ASP A 507 -1.52 22.59 2.81
N GLU A 508 -1.61 21.84 1.71
CA GLU A 508 -2.37 22.21 0.53
C GLU A 508 -3.13 21.02 -0.06
N ILE A 509 -4.39 21.24 -0.43
CA ILE A 509 -5.24 20.26 -1.13
C ILE A 509 -5.70 20.84 -2.45
N VAL A 510 -5.27 20.23 -3.54
CA VAL A 510 -5.43 20.70 -4.93
C VAL A 510 -6.27 19.72 -5.74
N MET A 511 -7.13 20.23 -6.62
CA MET A 511 -7.85 19.40 -7.58
C MET A 511 -7.27 19.58 -9.00
N LEU A 512 -7.05 18.48 -9.71
CA LEU A 512 -6.78 18.46 -11.15
C LEU A 512 -7.99 17.85 -11.88
N THR A 513 -8.50 18.52 -12.92
CA THR A 513 -9.64 18.01 -13.69
C THR A 513 -9.59 18.44 -15.16
N GLY A 514 -10.12 17.60 -16.04
CA GLY A 514 -10.38 17.94 -17.46
C GLY A 514 -11.65 18.76 -17.67
N ASP A 515 -12.46 18.97 -16.63
CA ASP A 515 -13.72 19.72 -16.74
C ASP A 515 -13.49 21.21 -16.96
N SER A 516 -14.58 21.91 -17.37
CA SER A 516 -14.59 23.36 -17.49
C SER A 516 -14.32 24.06 -16.17
N LYS A 517 -13.76 25.27 -16.27
CA LYS A 517 -13.41 26.10 -15.10
C LYS A 517 -14.62 26.32 -14.17
N ALA A 518 -15.81 26.54 -14.70
CA ALA A 518 -17.03 26.76 -13.92
C ALA A 518 -17.42 25.57 -13.05
N VAL A 519 -17.28 24.35 -13.59
CA VAL A 519 -17.54 23.09 -12.85
C VAL A 519 -16.49 22.89 -11.77
N ALA A 520 -15.22 23.08 -12.12
CA ALA A 520 -14.10 22.91 -11.20
C ALA A 520 -14.17 23.87 -10.01
N GLU A 521 -14.47 25.15 -10.27
CA GLU A 521 -14.61 26.18 -9.24
C GLU A 521 -15.69 25.81 -8.23
N LYS A 522 -16.86 25.38 -8.70
CA LYS A 522 -17.96 24.96 -7.83
C LYS A 522 -17.60 23.80 -6.92
N VAL A 523 -16.93 22.78 -7.47
CA VAL A 523 -16.46 21.63 -6.67
C VAL A 523 -15.42 22.08 -5.65
N ALA A 524 -14.46 22.90 -6.07
CA ALA A 524 -13.43 23.42 -5.18
C ALA A 524 -14.01 24.21 -4.00
N GLN A 525 -14.97 25.11 -4.25
CA GLN A 525 -15.67 25.87 -3.20
C GLN A 525 -16.46 24.95 -2.26
N SER A 526 -17.19 23.94 -2.79
CA SER A 526 -17.99 23.03 -1.97
C SER A 526 -17.16 22.16 -1.05
N MET A 527 -15.94 21.82 -1.46
CA MET A 527 -14.98 20.97 -0.75
C MET A 527 -13.94 21.75 0.05
N ASP A 528 -13.98 23.09 0.01
CA ASP A 528 -12.99 23.98 0.63
C ASP A 528 -11.55 23.65 0.17
N LEU A 529 -11.33 23.43 -1.15
CA LEU A 529 -10.01 23.15 -1.71
C LEU A 529 -9.18 24.45 -1.79
N ASP A 530 -7.87 24.31 -1.62
CA ASP A 530 -6.94 25.45 -1.60
C ASP A 530 -6.65 25.97 -3.02
N ALA A 531 -6.60 25.04 -4.01
CA ALA A 531 -6.45 25.37 -5.42
C ALA A 531 -7.15 24.34 -6.33
N TYR A 532 -7.41 24.75 -7.57
CA TYR A 532 -7.85 23.84 -8.63
C TYR A 532 -7.25 24.23 -9.97
N PHE A 533 -7.04 23.24 -10.82
CA PHE A 533 -6.62 23.39 -12.20
C PHE A 533 -7.63 22.66 -13.10
N ALA A 534 -8.25 23.40 -14.00
CA ALA A 534 -9.31 22.93 -14.89
C ALA A 534 -8.81 22.78 -16.34
N GLU A 535 -9.57 22.06 -17.17
CA GLU A 535 -9.31 21.90 -18.62
C GLU A 535 -7.93 21.25 -18.91
N ILE A 536 -7.47 20.37 -18.00
CA ILE A 536 -6.18 19.71 -18.10
C ILE A 536 -6.30 18.39 -18.84
N LEU A 537 -5.48 18.20 -19.87
CA LEU A 537 -5.37 16.93 -20.56
C LEU A 537 -4.67 15.87 -19.68
N PRO A 538 -4.99 14.60 -19.82
CA PRO A 538 -4.38 13.52 -19.02
C PRO A 538 -2.84 13.54 -19.05
N GLU A 539 -2.23 13.81 -20.20
CA GLU A 539 -0.79 13.93 -20.41
C GLU A 539 -0.15 15.12 -19.67
N ASP A 540 -0.88 16.21 -19.47
CA ASP A 540 -0.39 17.40 -18.77
C ASP A 540 -0.47 17.27 -17.25
N LYS A 541 -1.31 16.38 -16.70
CA LYS A 541 -1.43 16.18 -15.25
C LYS A 541 -0.08 15.89 -14.59
N ALA A 542 0.74 15.04 -15.21
CA ALA A 542 2.09 14.73 -14.73
C ALA A 542 3.00 15.97 -14.65
N ARG A 543 2.84 16.93 -15.57
CA ARG A 543 3.59 18.19 -15.58
C ARG A 543 3.22 19.08 -14.40
N TYR A 544 1.94 19.13 -14.02
CA TYR A 544 1.49 19.86 -12.82
C TYR A 544 2.03 19.21 -11.55
N ILE A 545 2.00 17.88 -11.43
CA ILE A 545 2.61 17.16 -10.31
C ILE A 545 4.09 17.52 -10.16
N ASN A 546 4.87 17.49 -11.26
CA ASN A 546 6.29 17.84 -11.22
C ASN A 546 6.56 19.30 -10.79
N LYS A 547 5.65 20.24 -11.07
CA LYS A 547 5.76 21.59 -10.56
C LYS A 547 5.51 21.66 -9.06
N LEU A 548 4.49 20.98 -8.56
CA LEU A 548 4.15 20.96 -7.13
C LEU A 548 5.26 20.29 -6.29
N LYS A 549 5.93 19.26 -6.82
CA LYS A 549 7.06 18.59 -6.16
C LYS A 549 8.25 19.51 -5.86
N GLN A 550 8.35 20.66 -6.50
CA GLN A 550 9.40 21.65 -6.20
C GLN A 550 9.17 22.34 -4.85
N TYR A 551 7.96 22.28 -4.31
CA TYR A 551 7.56 22.95 -3.06
C TYR A 551 7.40 21.99 -1.88
N GLY A 552 7.33 20.68 -2.12
CA GLY A 552 7.18 19.68 -1.07
C GLY A 552 6.83 18.30 -1.60
N THR A 553 6.53 17.37 -0.70
CA THR A 553 6.14 16.00 -1.01
C THR A 553 4.69 15.95 -1.48
N VAL A 554 4.47 15.41 -2.68
CA VAL A 554 3.17 15.38 -3.35
C VAL A 554 2.56 13.98 -3.30
N MET A 555 1.36 13.89 -2.72
CA MET A 555 0.48 12.72 -2.80
C MET A 555 -0.57 12.95 -3.88
N MET A 556 -0.60 12.09 -4.91
CA MET A 556 -1.66 12.09 -5.93
C MET A 556 -2.67 10.98 -5.66
N VAL A 557 -3.96 11.32 -5.71
CA VAL A 557 -5.05 10.34 -5.61
C VAL A 557 -5.86 10.37 -6.90
N GLY A 558 -6.05 9.22 -7.53
CA GLY A 558 -6.75 9.06 -8.80
C GLY A 558 -7.42 7.71 -8.93
N ASP A 559 -8.13 7.49 -10.07
CA ASP A 559 -8.76 6.21 -10.41
C ASP A 559 -7.78 5.22 -11.05
N GLY A 560 -6.62 5.68 -11.50
CA GLY A 560 -5.54 4.87 -12.06
C GLY A 560 -5.66 4.56 -13.55
N ILE A 561 -6.75 4.87 -14.22
CA ILE A 561 -6.93 4.62 -15.66
C ILE A 561 -6.39 5.80 -16.46
N ASN A 562 -6.92 6.99 -16.20
CA ASN A 562 -6.54 8.22 -16.90
C ASN A 562 -5.36 8.92 -16.23
N ASP A 563 -5.13 8.64 -14.94
CA ASP A 563 -4.17 9.33 -14.09
C ASP A 563 -2.86 8.55 -13.90
N ALA A 564 -2.69 7.39 -14.56
CA ALA A 564 -1.51 6.55 -14.39
C ALA A 564 -0.16 7.31 -14.50
N PRO A 565 0.03 8.23 -15.47
CA PRO A 565 1.25 9.04 -15.52
C PRO A 565 1.39 9.96 -14.29
N ALA A 566 0.32 10.64 -13.87
CA ALA A 566 0.34 11.54 -12.72
C ALA A 566 0.62 10.80 -11.39
N LEU A 567 0.03 9.61 -11.21
CA LEU A 567 0.29 8.73 -10.08
C LEU A 567 1.75 8.27 -10.04
N ALA A 568 2.32 7.88 -11.20
CA ALA A 568 3.69 7.42 -11.30
C ALA A 568 4.73 8.54 -11.05
N PHE A 569 4.43 9.78 -11.42
CA PHE A 569 5.31 10.94 -11.23
C PHE A 569 5.22 11.56 -9.84
N SER A 570 4.17 11.32 -9.08
CA SER A 570 4.01 11.80 -7.71
C SER A 570 5.00 11.09 -6.75
N ASP A 571 5.23 11.65 -5.56
CA ASP A 571 6.04 10.98 -4.53
C ASP A 571 5.31 9.77 -3.95
N VAL A 572 3.98 9.87 -3.84
CA VAL A 572 3.11 8.73 -3.56
C VAL A 572 1.81 8.83 -4.35
N GLY A 573 1.65 7.96 -5.34
CA GLY A 573 0.41 7.80 -6.10
C GLY A 573 -0.51 6.80 -5.42
N ILE A 574 -1.77 7.20 -5.19
CA ILE A 574 -2.78 6.38 -4.52
C ILE A 574 -3.96 6.15 -5.45
N THR A 575 -4.37 4.89 -5.64
CA THR A 575 -5.64 4.54 -6.26
C THR A 575 -6.69 4.24 -5.20
N LEU A 576 -7.89 4.80 -5.38
CA LEU A 576 -9.02 4.66 -4.46
C LEU A 576 -10.21 4.00 -5.18
N GLY A 577 -10.72 2.88 -4.63
CA GLY A 577 -11.95 2.24 -5.07
C GLY A 577 -11.78 0.83 -5.62
N GLY A 578 -12.87 0.03 -5.59
CA GLY A 578 -12.90 -1.39 -5.92
C GLY A 578 -12.91 -1.75 -7.43
N ARG A 579 -13.08 -0.78 -8.34
CA ARG A 579 -13.13 -0.98 -9.80
C ARG A 579 -11.76 -0.89 -10.47
N GLN A 580 -10.71 -1.15 -9.71
CA GLN A 580 -9.34 -1.01 -10.19
C GLN A 580 -9.04 -2.04 -11.28
N THR A 581 -8.64 -1.55 -12.44
CA THR A 581 -8.01 -2.38 -13.46
C THR A 581 -6.62 -2.81 -12.97
N ASP A 582 -6.12 -3.95 -13.44
CA ASP A 582 -4.75 -4.39 -13.14
C ASP A 582 -3.71 -3.30 -13.47
N ILE A 583 -3.98 -2.46 -14.48
CA ILE A 583 -3.14 -1.32 -14.88
C ILE A 583 -3.10 -0.24 -13.80
N ALA A 584 -4.24 0.09 -13.19
CA ALA A 584 -4.32 1.09 -12.13
C ALA A 584 -3.58 0.63 -10.88
N ALA A 585 -3.77 -0.63 -10.51
CA ALA A 585 -3.05 -1.24 -9.41
C ALA A 585 -1.54 -1.29 -9.70
N GLU A 586 -1.09 -1.51 -10.93
CA GLU A 586 0.33 -1.58 -11.30
C GLU A 586 1.01 -0.20 -11.24
N SER A 587 0.33 0.87 -11.68
CA SER A 587 0.88 2.23 -11.76
C SER A 587 0.92 2.99 -10.44
N SER A 588 0.11 2.60 -9.46
CA SER A 588 0.06 3.27 -8.15
C SER A 588 1.08 2.73 -7.15
N ALA A 589 1.57 3.60 -6.28
CA ALA A 589 2.44 3.26 -5.14
C ALA A 589 1.66 2.66 -3.97
N VAL A 590 0.42 3.11 -3.80
CA VAL A 590 -0.51 2.67 -2.77
C VAL A 590 -1.85 2.37 -3.41
N THR A 591 -2.44 1.23 -3.07
CA THR A 591 -3.75 0.79 -3.55
C THR A 591 -4.69 0.67 -2.37
N ILE A 592 -5.84 1.35 -2.43
CA ILE A 592 -6.90 1.28 -1.42
C ILE A 592 -8.11 0.64 -2.07
N HIS A 593 -8.44 -0.57 -1.67
CA HIS A 593 -9.56 -1.33 -2.26
C HIS A 593 -10.94 -0.80 -1.85
N ALA A 594 -11.04 -0.20 -0.67
CA ALA A 594 -12.28 0.42 -0.20
C ALA A 594 -12.60 1.73 -0.92
N GLU A 595 -13.88 2.01 -1.10
CA GLU A 595 -14.33 3.29 -1.68
C GLU A 595 -14.43 4.44 -0.66
N GLU A 596 -14.08 4.18 0.60
CA GLU A 596 -14.21 5.12 1.70
C GLU A 596 -13.04 6.13 1.75
N PRO A 597 -13.33 7.45 1.66
CA PRO A 597 -12.28 8.50 1.79
C PRO A 597 -11.51 8.47 3.11
N ALA A 598 -12.11 7.90 4.17
CA ALA A 598 -11.48 7.74 5.48
C ALA A 598 -10.19 6.90 5.40
N LYS A 599 -10.07 5.99 4.45
CA LYS A 599 -8.88 5.17 4.24
C LYS A 599 -7.65 5.97 3.78
N LEU A 600 -7.86 7.07 3.06
CA LEU A 600 -6.77 8.01 2.71
C LEU A 600 -6.19 8.66 3.96
N VAL A 601 -7.06 9.07 4.88
CA VAL A 601 -6.65 9.64 6.19
C VAL A 601 -5.91 8.60 7.02
N GLU A 602 -6.37 7.36 6.99
CA GLU A 602 -5.75 6.25 7.70
C GLU A 602 -4.35 5.95 7.17
N ALA A 603 -4.13 6.01 5.85
CA ALA A 603 -2.82 5.85 5.22
C ALA A 603 -1.83 6.93 5.67
N LEU A 604 -2.22 8.20 5.61
CA LEU A 604 -1.41 9.33 6.09
C LEU A 604 -1.06 9.21 7.59
N ARG A 605 -2.06 8.86 8.42
CA ARG A 605 -1.87 8.67 9.86
C ARG A 605 -0.88 7.55 10.16
N LEU A 606 -0.99 6.45 9.42
CA LEU A 606 -0.08 5.30 9.58
C LEU A 606 1.36 5.69 9.21
N GLY A 607 1.57 6.41 8.11
CA GLY A 607 2.87 6.93 7.71
C GLY A 607 3.49 7.78 8.83
N ARG A 608 2.77 8.80 9.31
CA ARG A 608 3.25 9.73 10.35
C ARG A 608 3.57 9.03 11.66
N ARG A 609 2.67 8.15 12.13
CA ARG A 609 2.90 7.36 13.33
C ARG A 609 4.15 6.47 13.22
N THR A 610 4.41 5.93 12.03
CA THR A 610 5.60 5.11 11.78
C THR A 610 6.86 5.94 11.91
N MET A 611 6.89 7.13 11.30
CA MET A 611 8.06 8.02 11.39
C MET A 611 8.27 8.57 12.79
N ASP A 612 7.20 8.87 13.53
CA ASP A 612 7.29 9.25 14.95
C ASP A 612 7.94 8.14 15.79
N LEU A 613 7.57 6.87 15.58
CA LEU A 613 8.19 5.73 16.27
C LEU A 613 9.66 5.56 15.89
N VAL A 614 10.01 5.75 14.61
CA VAL A 614 11.41 5.71 14.15
C VAL A 614 12.23 6.80 14.83
N GLN A 615 11.71 8.03 14.91
CA GLN A 615 12.38 9.15 15.57
C GLN A 615 12.54 8.91 17.08
N GLN A 616 11.51 8.37 17.77
CA GLN A 616 11.61 7.96 19.16
C GLN A 616 12.72 6.91 19.36
N ASN A 617 12.80 5.91 18.49
CA ASN A 617 13.81 4.87 18.56
C ASN A 617 15.22 5.42 18.33
N PHE A 618 15.39 6.36 17.40
CA PHE A 618 16.67 7.03 17.15
C PHE A 618 17.13 7.80 18.39
N THR A 619 16.24 8.62 18.92
CA THR A 619 16.51 9.41 20.14
C THR A 619 16.87 8.52 21.31
N ALA A 620 16.10 7.46 21.56
CA ALA A 620 16.35 6.52 22.65
C ALA A 620 17.70 5.79 22.48
N THR A 621 17.99 5.29 21.25
CA THR A 621 19.26 4.59 20.97
C THR A 621 20.45 5.52 21.20
N ILE A 622 20.40 6.75 20.66
CA ILE A 622 21.51 7.70 20.80
C ILE A 622 21.69 8.09 22.26
N LEU A 623 20.63 8.43 22.97
CA LEU A 623 20.72 8.85 24.39
C LEU A 623 21.26 7.74 25.29
N VAL A 624 20.70 6.54 25.20
CA VAL A 624 21.09 5.42 26.08
C VAL A 624 22.53 4.99 25.80
N ASN A 625 22.90 4.81 24.51
CA ASN A 625 24.23 4.36 24.15
C ASN A 625 25.29 5.43 24.44
N SER A 626 25.02 6.71 24.17
CA SER A 626 25.94 7.81 24.52
C SER A 626 26.13 7.93 26.03
N SER A 627 25.06 7.80 26.82
CA SER A 627 25.15 7.81 28.28
C SER A 627 25.99 6.64 28.80
N ALA A 628 25.77 5.44 28.27
CA ALA A 628 26.56 4.25 28.63
C ALA A 628 28.03 4.43 28.22
N MET A 629 28.34 5.02 27.04
CA MET A 629 29.70 5.32 26.63
C MET A 629 30.40 6.28 27.58
N ILE A 630 29.73 7.36 27.98
CA ILE A 630 30.28 8.35 28.93
C ILE A 630 30.54 7.68 30.29
N LEU A 631 29.59 6.95 30.82
CA LEU A 631 29.73 6.21 32.07
C LEU A 631 30.88 5.19 32.01
N GLY A 632 31.04 4.53 30.88
CA GLY A 632 32.13 3.60 30.62
C GLY A 632 33.49 4.28 30.53
N ALA A 633 33.58 5.44 29.84
CA ALA A 633 34.80 6.23 29.70
C ALA A 633 35.32 6.72 31.05
N ILE A 634 34.45 7.17 31.97
CA ILE A 634 34.82 7.59 33.31
C ILE A 634 35.01 6.42 34.31
N GLY A 635 34.78 5.17 33.83
CA GLY A 635 35.00 3.96 34.64
C GLY A 635 33.91 3.64 35.66
N LYS A 636 32.70 4.21 35.51
CA LYS A 636 31.57 3.98 36.44
C LYS A 636 30.82 2.69 36.15
N ILE A 637 30.93 2.12 34.95
CA ILE A 637 30.35 0.84 34.58
C ILE A 637 31.42 -0.10 34.02
N SER A 638 31.20 -1.40 34.17
CA SER A 638 32.08 -2.42 33.59
C SER A 638 31.68 -2.74 32.15
N PRO A 639 32.57 -3.36 31.33
CA PRO A 639 32.25 -3.78 29.98
C PRO A 639 31.01 -4.68 29.88
N LEU A 640 30.78 -5.52 30.86
CA LEU A 640 29.58 -6.36 30.95
C LEU A 640 28.31 -5.51 31.03
N TRP A 641 28.27 -4.51 31.92
CA TRP A 641 27.11 -3.63 32.05
C TRP A 641 26.91 -2.73 30.86
N ALA A 642 27.99 -2.28 30.20
CA ALA A 642 27.94 -1.53 28.94
C ALA A 642 27.23 -2.37 27.85
N ALA A 643 27.62 -3.63 27.70
CA ALA A 643 27.01 -4.56 26.75
C ALA A 643 25.54 -4.88 27.12
N VAL A 644 25.22 -5.08 28.39
CA VAL A 644 23.83 -5.35 28.84
C VAL A 644 22.94 -4.15 28.54
N ILE A 645 23.37 -2.93 28.87
CA ILE A 645 22.59 -1.70 28.62
C ILE A 645 22.34 -1.53 27.14
N HIS A 646 23.39 -1.64 26.29
CA HIS A 646 23.28 -1.52 24.84
C HIS A 646 22.30 -2.54 24.25
N ASN A 647 22.44 -3.83 24.57
CA ASN A 647 21.61 -4.89 24.02
C ASN A 647 20.14 -4.78 24.48
N THR A 648 19.92 -4.41 25.76
CA THR A 648 18.57 -4.17 26.29
C THR A 648 17.91 -2.97 25.60
N ALA A 649 18.65 -1.88 25.37
CA ALA A 649 18.15 -0.73 24.62
C ALA A 649 17.77 -1.11 23.17
N THR A 650 18.62 -1.89 22.50
CA THR A 650 18.34 -2.40 21.14
C THR A 650 17.06 -3.23 21.10
N LEU A 651 16.89 -4.17 22.03
CA LEU A 651 15.66 -4.97 22.13
C LEU A 651 14.43 -4.09 22.41
N ALA A 652 14.56 -3.13 23.30
CA ALA A 652 13.47 -2.22 23.66
C ALA A 652 13.00 -1.38 22.47
N VAL A 653 13.90 -0.82 21.66
CA VAL A 653 13.51 -0.03 20.47
C VAL A 653 12.94 -0.90 19.35
N VAL A 654 13.39 -2.14 19.19
CA VAL A 654 12.78 -3.09 18.24
C VAL A 654 11.36 -3.45 18.69
N LEU A 655 11.14 -3.72 19.98
CA LEU A 655 9.80 -3.96 20.52
C LEU A 655 8.91 -2.71 20.44
N ASN A 656 9.48 -1.51 20.62
CA ASN A 656 8.75 -0.26 20.44
C ASN A 656 8.25 -0.10 18.98
N SER A 657 9.04 -0.51 17.99
CA SER A 657 8.63 -0.53 16.57
C SER A 657 7.38 -1.38 16.33
N CYS A 658 7.21 -2.49 17.04
CA CYS A 658 6.04 -3.36 16.93
C CYS A 658 4.73 -2.72 17.45
N ARG A 659 4.79 -1.57 18.15
CA ARG A 659 3.59 -0.85 18.60
C ARG A 659 2.72 -0.35 17.44
N ILE A 660 3.25 -0.23 16.23
CA ILE A 660 2.48 0.12 15.03
C ILE A 660 1.37 -0.90 14.73
N LEU A 661 1.55 -2.16 15.11
CA LEU A 661 0.58 -3.24 14.92
C LEU A 661 -0.64 -3.14 15.85
N ARG A 662 -0.55 -2.36 16.93
CA ARG A 662 -1.67 -2.19 17.88
C ARG A 662 -2.71 -1.26 17.30
N PRO A 663 -4.02 -1.60 17.39
CA PRO A 663 -5.09 -0.71 17.01
C PRO A 663 -5.01 0.60 17.80
N GLU A 664 -5.27 1.70 17.14
CA GLU A 664 -5.24 3.03 17.75
C GLU A 664 -6.52 3.23 18.58
N ARG A 665 -6.36 3.64 19.84
CA ARG A 665 -7.46 4.21 20.62
C ARG A 665 -7.56 5.68 20.25
N ASP A 666 -8.56 6.03 19.45
CA ASP A 666 -8.78 7.35 18.80
C ASP A 666 -8.65 8.59 19.71
N LYS A 667 -8.72 8.44 21.02
CA LYS A 667 -8.80 9.59 21.95
C LYS A 667 -7.48 10.33 22.21
N ASN A 668 -6.32 9.71 21.98
CA ASN A 668 -5.03 10.29 22.38
C ASN A 668 -4.26 10.98 21.26
N PHE A 669 -4.54 10.69 20.00
CA PHE A 669 -3.76 11.19 18.86
C PHE A 669 -4.06 12.68 18.57
N VAL A 670 -5.33 13.07 18.63
CA VAL A 670 -5.75 14.47 18.40
C VAL A 670 -5.18 15.41 19.47
N GLN A 671 -5.06 14.96 20.73
CA GLN A 671 -4.49 15.77 21.83
C GLN A 671 -2.95 15.87 21.76
N ALA A 672 -2.26 14.84 21.26
CA ALA A 672 -0.80 14.87 21.14
C ALA A 672 -0.33 15.79 20.01
N MET A 673 -1.05 15.85 18.89
CA MET A 673 -0.74 16.76 17.77
C MET A 673 -1.05 18.21 18.09
N ALA A 674 -2.09 18.49 18.86
CA ALA A 674 -2.39 19.85 19.32
C ALA A 674 -1.28 20.45 20.23
N ARG A 675 -0.52 19.60 20.93
CA ARG A 675 0.62 20.01 21.77
C ARG A 675 1.92 20.26 21.01
N LYS A 676 2.08 19.77 19.77
CA LYS A 676 3.30 19.98 18.97
C LYS A 676 3.27 21.30 18.15
N LYS A 677 2.14 22.02 18.10
CA LYS A 677 1.99 23.33 17.42
C LYS A 677 2.11 24.54 18.38
N ILE A 678 2.47 24.30 19.63
CA ILE A 678 2.90 25.32 20.62
C ILE A 678 4.40 25.07 20.89
#